data_34bdf2fba2939c1f4a0720ab00b8e638
#
_entry.id   34bdf2fba2939c1f4a0720ab00b8e638
#
_cell.length_a   1.000
_cell.length_b   1.000
_cell.length_c   1.000
_cell.angle_alpha   90.00
_cell.angle_beta   90.00
_cell.angle_gamma   90.00
#
_symmetry.space_group_name_H-M   'P 1'
#
loop_
_entity.id
_entity.type
_entity.pdbx_description
1 polymer ?
#
loop_
_entity_poly.entity_id
_entity_poly.type
_entity_poly.pdbx_seq_one_letter_code
_entity_poly.pdbx_strand_id
1 'polypeptide(L)'
;MTAYGTSKSPIRSFVEMLRAELAWYPGRPAVVGRMVLACVSVVLLAVIFRLPGAVLGASFPILISRENLKATRKTAFQIGLACSIGTAEVIVGGMLTAGSPFLHVMWVIASLFAAFYVISSLNFSSASLTLSAVIAIAIRLWDYPIRAEERVQSTLYTLLSILIGCVVSVLIETVFSKKNPPDAVLEGISGRLNLVETLLSQSSAAEFPSSTMTIQLARSAAKGVDDLCGLLATSSYLAGFRDLLATAIALTRQLTELGSNLAESAPILSLEDLEHCRRIARNLASVRSSLARLECPDWIDLPFTSYASNPILIEIERTTGLITQCFCSESFRIHWRSPPAAPTKSISESVADALRNTEHATFAVRGTLSAVLCYLFYMTTGWTGLVSSLLTCTLTARRLTGAGRQRQTLRFAGFIVGAGVIGLGAEVFILPQLNTIAEFALLFASVVWIGSWVATSGPRIAFVGFQIVLSYSLVNLNRFTINTSLVPSRDAVLGIVLGIVAMWLVFDHLWAQTSSASVRSLLLGTLRNLAHFKALSAGSSLDENQQLTVESSKLNRDFDKLRDLADLYAFESFPKQPQGSLVNRSILTLVPELRAFLLVKTGLLQQRNLAVVKVEDGLIQEVEEKASSVLHGLANAIEEESVEKISSWNARSEDVRTTVSIEEGRLKEGKDQQRYTEIRLCASLLDLASDLERRARWNFTHDAGVGDPINDWSVAAIPSRPQS
;
A
#
# COMPACT_ATOMS: atom_id res chain seq x y z
N MET A 1 -16.77 25.01 -28.26
CA MET A 1 -16.18 26.20 -27.63
C MET A 1 -15.64 25.78 -26.27
N THR A 2 -14.44 25.40 -26.28
CA THR A 2 -13.24 25.73 -25.51
C THR A 2 -13.47 26.15 -24.07
N ALA A 3 -13.42 25.17 -23.15
CA ALA A 3 -13.00 25.43 -21.79
C ALA A 3 -11.51 25.00 -21.69
N TYR A 4 -10.61 25.94 -21.85
CA TYR A 4 -9.19 25.79 -21.48
C TYR A 4 -9.13 25.48 -19.99
N GLY A 5 -8.75 24.26 -19.65
CA GLY A 5 -8.43 23.87 -18.29
C GLY A 5 -7.27 24.73 -17.79
N THR A 6 -7.55 25.62 -16.86
CA THR A 6 -6.53 26.38 -16.13
C THR A 6 -5.59 25.42 -15.44
N SER A 7 -4.33 25.40 -15.85
CA SER A 7 -3.23 24.69 -15.18
C SER A 7 -3.26 25.02 -13.70
N LYS A 8 -3.69 24.05 -12.86
CA LYS A 8 -3.74 24.24 -11.41
C LYS A 8 -2.31 24.44 -10.92
N SER A 9 -2.07 25.44 -10.10
CA SER A 9 -0.74 25.63 -9.50
C SER A 9 -0.31 24.39 -8.73
N PRO A 10 0.97 24.00 -8.72
CA PRO A 10 1.47 22.80 -8.03
C PRO A 10 1.12 22.81 -6.53
N ILE A 11 1.03 23.99 -5.93
CA ILE A 11 0.60 24.16 -4.53
C ILE A 11 -0.87 23.74 -4.37
N ARG A 12 -1.73 24.10 -5.33
CA ARG A 12 -3.16 23.76 -5.25
C ARG A 12 -3.40 22.27 -5.40
N SER A 13 -2.70 21.58 -6.30
CA SER A 13 -2.78 20.13 -6.45
C SER A 13 -2.24 19.41 -5.22
N PHE A 14 -1.17 19.89 -4.61
CA PHE A 14 -0.64 19.36 -3.34
C PHE A 14 -1.64 19.52 -2.19
N VAL A 15 -2.27 20.67 -2.06
CA VAL A 15 -3.29 20.92 -1.02
C VAL A 15 -4.53 20.05 -1.23
N GLU A 16 -4.99 19.87 -2.47
CA GLU A 16 -6.09 18.96 -2.81
C GLU A 16 -5.76 17.51 -2.45
N MET A 17 -4.54 17.03 -2.78
CA MET A 17 -4.04 15.71 -2.39
C MET A 17 -4.01 15.56 -0.86
N LEU A 18 -3.45 16.54 -0.15
CA LEU A 18 -3.37 16.52 1.31
C LEU A 18 -4.78 16.51 1.94
N ARG A 19 -5.71 17.28 1.39
CA ARG A 19 -7.10 17.32 1.84
C ARG A 19 -7.80 15.97 1.63
N ALA A 20 -7.55 15.30 0.49
CA ALA A 20 -8.09 13.99 0.20
C ALA A 20 -7.51 12.91 1.15
N GLU A 21 -6.20 12.95 1.43
CA GLU A 21 -5.54 12.01 2.35
C GLU A 21 -5.98 12.21 3.81
N LEU A 22 -6.25 13.45 4.23
CA LEU A 22 -6.71 13.78 5.58
C LEU A 22 -8.23 13.71 5.73
N ALA A 23 -8.98 13.40 4.67
CA ALA A 23 -10.44 13.32 4.71
C ALA A 23 -10.95 12.32 5.75
N TRP A 24 -12.10 12.64 6.30
CA TRP A 24 -12.80 11.76 7.23
C TRP A 24 -13.33 10.50 6.52
N TYR A 25 -13.19 9.33 7.17
CA TYR A 25 -13.85 8.10 6.75
C TYR A 25 -14.43 7.34 7.97
N PRO A 26 -15.48 6.52 7.78
CA PRO A 26 -16.11 5.77 8.87
C PRO A 26 -15.09 4.87 9.60
N GLY A 27 -15.10 4.92 10.95
CA GLY A 27 -14.18 4.14 11.79
C GLY A 27 -12.86 4.84 12.15
N ARG A 28 -12.39 5.84 11.38
CA ARG A 28 -11.15 6.57 11.66
C ARG A 28 -11.10 7.20 13.05
N PRO A 29 -12.16 7.91 13.55
CA PRO A 29 -12.11 8.49 14.88
C PRO A 29 -11.95 7.45 15.99
N ALA A 30 -12.54 6.27 15.83
CA ALA A 30 -12.42 5.20 16.82
C ALA A 30 -11.00 4.65 16.90
N VAL A 31 -10.32 4.47 15.75
CA VAL A 31 -8.91 4.04 15.69
C VAL A 31 -8.02 5.11 16.31
N VAL A 32 -8.19 6.38 15.92
CA VAL A 32 -7.45 7.52 16.48
C VAL A 32 -7.66 7.63 17.99
N GLY A 33 -8.90 7.50 18.47
CA GLY A 33 -9.20 7.53 19.91
C GLY A 33 -8.48 6.44 20.70
N ARG A 34 -8.42 5.20 20.17
CA ARG A 34 -7.67 4.10 20.79
C ARG A 34 -6.16 4.38 20.83
N MET A 35 -5.60 4.91 19.73
CA MET A 35 -4.19 5.30 19.67
C MET A 35 -3.87 6.39 20.70
N VAL A 36 -4.70 7.43 20.77
CA VAL A 36 -4.55 8.53 21.75
C VAL A 36 -4.59 8.00 23.17
N LEU A 37 -5.60 7.17 23.50
CA LEU A 37 -5.75 6.59 24.81
C LEU A 37 -4.53 5.73 25.18
N ALA A 38 -4.02 4.94 24.24
CA ALA A 38 -2.84 4.11 24.46
C ALA A 38 -1.58 4.95 24.73
N CYS A 39 -1.30 5.94 23.87
CA CYS A 39 -0.13 6.80 24.05
C CYS A 39 -0.17 7.58 25.35
N VAL A 40 -1.33 8.16 25.68
CA VAL A 40 -1.52 8.92 26.94
C VAL A 40 -1.37 8.03 28.16
N SER A 41 -1.95 6.83 28.14
CA SER A 41 -1.79 5.86 29.25
C SER A 41 -0.33 5.48 29.46
N VAL A 42 0.45 5.27 28.38
CA VAL A 42 1.88 4.97 28.50
C VAL A 42 2.65 6.14 29.11
N VAL A 43 2.37 7.38 28.68
CA VAL A 43 3.03 8.56 29.24
C VAL A 43 2.67 8.76 30.72
N LEU A 44 1.40 8.59 31.08
CA LEU A 44 0.98 8.69 32.49
C LEU A 44 1.68 7.64 33.35
N LEU A 45 1.75 6.38 32.91
CA LEU A 45 2.50 5.36 33.61
C LEU A 45 3.98 5.72 33.75
N ALA A 46 4.59 6.22 32.66
CA ALA A 46 5.99 6.61 32.66
C ALA A 46 6.27 7.78 33.64
N VAL A 47 5.37 8.76 33.71
CA VAL A 47 5.50 9.92 34.62
C VAL A 47 5.27 9.48 36.09
N ILE A 48 4.21 8.69 36.37
CA ILE A 48 3.87 8.22 37.71
C ILE A 48 5.01 7.36 38.29
N PHE A 49 5.54 6.43 37.50
CA PHE A 49 6.60 5.53 37.92
C PHE A 49 8.01 6.08 37.67
N ARG A 50 8.13 7.30 37.14
CA ARG A 50 9.41 7.95 36.80
C ARG A 50 10.33 7.04 35.97
N LEU A 51 9.78 6.42 34.92
CA LEU A 51 10.51 5.51 34.05
C LEU A 51 11.43 6.28 33.07
N PRO A 52 12.74 6.14 33.18
CA PRO A 52 13.64 6.75 32.20
C PRO A 52 13.43 6.19 30.78
N GLY A 53 13.63 6.99 29.75
CA GLY A 53 13.48 6.51 28.36
C GLY A 53 12.05 6.36 27.86
N ALA A 54 11.07 6.98 28.51
CA ALA A 54 9.65 6.93 28.18
C ALA A 54 9.32 7.40 26.74
N VAL A 55 10.20 8.15 26.11
CA VAL A 55 10.05 8.74 24.76
C VAL A 55 9.60 7.72 23.71
N LEU A 56 10.26 6.57 23.69
CA LEU A 56 9.95 5.53 22.72
C LEU A 56 8.61 4.86 23.05
N GLY A 57 8.43 4.43 24.28
CA GLY A 57 7.19 3.79 24.72
C GLY A 57 5.94 4.61 24.41
N ALA A 58 6.04 5.93 24.54
CA ALA A 58 4.94 6.86 24.29
C ALA A 58 4.48 6.92 22.83
N SER A 59 5.39 6.71 21.86
CA SER A 59 5.09 6.80 20.42
C SER A 59 4.78 5.45 19.77
N PHE A 60 5.17 4.33 20.39
CA PHE A 60 5.01 2.98 19.82
C PHE A 60 3.56 2.53 19.63
N PRO A 61 2.58 2.90 20.45
CA PRO A 61 1.18 2.54 20.22
C PRO A 61 0.67 2.93 18.82
N ILE A 62 1.18 4.00 18.21
CA ILE A 62 0.83 4.40 16.84
C ILE A 62 1.31 3.36 15.81
N LEU A 63 2.46 2.72 16.05
CA LEU A 63 2.98 1.66 15.17
C LEU A 63 2.31 0.31 15.40
N ILE A 64 1.83 0.06 16.62
CA ILE A 64 1.29 -1.21 17.07
C ILE A 64 -0.20 -1.32 16.79
N SER A 65 -0.97 -0.27 17.10
CA SER A 65 -2.43 -0.25 16.91
C SER A 65 -2.80 -0.48 15.45
N ARG A 66 -3.67 -1.46 15.24
CA ARG A 66 -4.25 -1.82 13.96
C ARG A 66 -5.76 -1.83 14.07
N GLU A 67 -6.43 -1.95 12.95
CA GLU A 67 -7.90 -2.02 12.91
C GLU A 67 -8.43 -3.31 13.55
N ASN A 68 -7.59 -4.33 13.70
CA ASN A 68 -7.96 -5.66 14.19
C ASN A 68 -7.10 -6.08 15.39
N LEU A 69 -7.75 -6.57 16.46
CA LEU A 69 -7.10 -7.06 17.69
C LEU A 69 -6.04 -8.14 17.43
N LYS A 70 -6.29 -9.08 16.50
CA LYS A 70 -5.33 -10.15 16.18
C LYS A 70 -4.07 -9.59 15.52
N ALA A 71 -4.24 -8.65 14.58
CA ALA A 71 -3.12 -7.97 13.95
C ALA A 71 -2.33 -7.13 14.96
N THR A 72 -3.01 -6.42 15.86
CA THR A 72 -2.38 -5.66 16.95
C THR A 72 -1.58 -6.56 17.89
N ARG A 73 -2.14 -7.70 18.33
CA ARG A 73 -1.42 -8.69 19.17
C ARG A 73 -0.19 -9.25 18.46
N LYS A 74 -0.32 -9.63 17.19
CA LYS A 74 0.80 -10.15 16.38
C LYS A 74 1.91 -9.11 16.26
N THR A 75 1.55 -7.86 15.92
CA THR A 75 2.52 -6.76 15.77
C THR A 75 3.19 -6.43 17.10
N ALA A 76 2.43 -6.35 18.21
CA ALA A 76 2.96 -6.09 19.54
C ALA A 76 3.96 -7.18 19.98
N PHE A 77 3.61 -8.46 19.76
CA PHE A 77 4.51 -9.58 20.04
C PHE A 77 5.80 -9.53 19.21
N GLN A 78 5.67 -9.28 17.91
CA GLN A 78 6.82 -9.19 17.01
C GLN A 78 7.75 -8.03 17.36
N ILE A 79 7.19 -6.86 17.71
CA ILE A 79 7.96 -5.68 18.15
C ILE A 79 8.61 -5.96 19.51
N GLY A 80 7.87 -6.49 20.47
CA GLY A 80 8.41 -6.80 21.80
C GLY A 80 9.56 -7.79 21.73
N LEU A 81 9.41 -8.87 20.96
CA LEU A 81 10.47 -9.87 20.75
C LEU A 81 11.69 -9.25 20.05
N ALA A 82 11.48 -8.49 18.98
CA ALA A 82 12.54 -7.85 18.23
C ALA A 82 13.34 -6.87 19.11
N CYS A 83 12.65 -6.04 19.90
CA CYS A 83 13.28 -5.11 20.82
C CYS A 83 14.06 -5.84 21.95
N SER A 84 13.53 -6.95 22.44
CA SER A 84 14.22 -7.78 23.45
C SER A 84 15.52 -8.36 22.89
N ILE A 85 15.49 -8.86 21.66
CA ILE A 85 16.69 -9.38 20.97
C ILE A 85 17.71 -8.27 20.77
N GLY A 86 17.30 -7.10 20.26
CA GLY A 86 18.19 -5.95 20.04
C GLY A 86 18.79 -5.42 21.35
N THR A 87 18.01 -5.39 22.42
CA THR A 87 18.51 -4.99 23.75
C THR A 87 19.52 -5.99 24.30
N ALA A 88 19.26 -7.29 24.16
CA ALA A 88 20.19 -8.33 24.59
C ALA A 88 21.50 -8.26 23.81
N GLU A 89 21.44 -8.06 22.49
CA GLU A 89 22.61 -7.86 21.62
C GLU A 89 23.46 -6.68 22.12
N VAL A 90 22.83 -5.52 22.37
CA VAL A 90 23.56 -4.31 22.80
C VAL A 90 24.18 -4.51 24.19
N ILE A 91 23.49 -5.13 25.13
CA ILE A 91 24.05 -5.39 26.48
C ILE A 91 25.24 -6.35 26.38
N VAL A 92 25.08 -7.48 25.70
CA VAL A 92 26.14 -8.49 25.58
C VAL A 92 27.34 -7.93 24.80
N GLY A 93 27.11 -7.33 23.65
CA GLY A 93 28.16 -6.76 22.83
C GLY A 93 28.89 -5.61 23.50
N GLY A 94 28.14 -4.68 24.12
CA GLY A 94 28.71 -3.57 24.87
C GLY A 94 29.54 -4.03 26.09
N MET A 95 29.08 -5.04 26.83
CA MET A 95 29.86 -5.60 27.96
C MET A 95 31.16 -6.28 27.47
N LEU A 96 31.08 -7.08 26.41
CA LEU A 96 32.24 -7.79 25.88
C LEU A 96 33.31 -6.84 25.30
N THR A 97 32.91 -5.67 24.80
CA THR A 97 33.81 -4.71 24.14
C THR A 97 34.20 -3.52 25.02
N ALA A 98 33.64 -3.42 26.24
CA ALA A 98 33.87 -2.30 27.14
C ALA A 98 35.36 -2.07 27.52
N GLY A 99 36.19 -3.12 27.44
CA GLY A 99 37.63 -3.06 27.81
C GLY A 99 38.54 -2.49 26.70
N SER A 100 38.07 -2.37 25.46
CA SER A 100 38.89 -1.94 24.32
C SER A 100 38.13 -0.99 23.39
N PRO A 101 38.57 0.25 23.19
CA PRO A 101 37.92 1.19 22.29
C PRO A 101 37.88 0.67 20.83
N PHE A 102 38.89 -0.05 20.38
CA PHE A 102 38.92 -0.63 19.05
C PHE A 102 37.85 -1.71 18.87
N LEU A 103 37.74 -2.64 19.82
CA LEU A 103 36.71 -3.68 19.80
C LEU A 103 35.32 -3.07 19.89
N HIS A 104 35.15 -1.98 20.64
CA HIS A 104 33.88 -1.27 20.74
C HIS A 104 33.43 -0.71 19.36
N VAL A 105 34.35 -0.03 18.65
CA VAL A 105 34.03 0.48 17.29
C VAL A 105 33.72 -0.66 16.32
N MET A 106 34.48 -1.76 16.36
CA MET A 106 34.20 -2.95 15.53
C MET A 106 32.83 -3.55 15.86
N TRP A 107 32.49 -3.65 17.12
CA TRP A 107 31.15 -4.10 17.53
C TRP A 107 30.05 -3.15 17.02
N VAL A 108 30.20 -1.83 17.15
CA VAL A 108 29.22 -0.85 16.62
C VAL A 108 29.00 -1.04 15.12
N ILE A 109 30.09 -1.22 14.35
CA ILE A 109 29.99 -1.46 12.90
C ILE A 109 29.23 -2.78 12.61
N ALA A 110 29.57 -3.85 13.35
CA ALA A 110 28.92 -5.15 13.18
C ALA A 110 27.43 -5.12 13.55
N SER A 111 27.09 -4.45 14.64
CA SER A 111 25.70 -4.29 15.11
C SER A 111 24.87 -3.47 14.14
N LEU A 112 25.40 -2.37 13.62
CA LEU A 112 24.73 -1.57 12.59
C LEU A 112 24.56 -2.38 11.30
N PHE A 113 25.58 -3.15 10.89
CA PHE A 113 25.47 -4.03 9.72
C PHE A 113 24.36 -5.06 9.91
N ALA A 114 24.34 -5.75 11.05
CA ALA A 114 23.29 -6.71 11.39
C ALA A 114 21.90 -6.04 11.40
N ALA A 115 21.78 -4.85 11.96
CA ALA A 115 20.54 -4.08 12.00
C ALA A 115 20.01 -3.77 10.59
N PHE A 116 20.84 -3.25 9.67
CA PHE A 116 20.44 -2.98 8.29
C PHE A 116 20.17 -4.26 7.50
N TYR A 117 20.93 -5.32 7.75
CA TYR A 117 20.68 -6.61 7.13
C TYR A 117 19.30 -7.18 7.50
N VAL A 118 18.93 -7.12 8.77
CA VAL A 118 17.62 -7.53 9.27
C VAL A 118 16.49 -6.65 8.72
N ILE A 119 16.70 -5.33 8.58
CA ILE A 119 15.73 -4.44 7.94
C ILE A 119 15.40 -4.96 6.53
N SER A 120 16.42 -5.27 5.75
CA SER A 120 16.26 -5.69 4.37
C SER A 120 15.71 -7.12 4.24
N SER A 121 16.19 -8.06 5.03
CA SER A 121 15.77 -9.48 4.98
C SER A 121 14.32 -9.69 5.46
N LEU A 122 13.85 -8.89 6.42
CA LEU A 122 12.46 -8.92 6.90
C LEU A 122 11.55 -7.91 6.16
N ASN A 123 11.90 -7.52 4.95
CA ASN A 123 11.11 -6.66 4.07
C ASN A 123 10.60 -5.36 4.73
N PHE A 124 11.49 -4.66 5.45
CA PHE A 124 11.16 -3.39 6.12
C PHE A 124 9.97 -3.48 7.08
N SER A 125 9.77 -4.62 7.71
CA SER A 125 8.70 -4.84 8.69
C SER A 125 8.82 -3.89 9.89
N SER A 126 7.70 -3.63 10.58
CA SER A 126 7.72 -2.81 11.80
C SER A 126 8.68 -3.35 12.84
N ALA A 127 8.76 -4.68 12.98
CA ALA A 127 9.67 -5.34 13.92
C ALA A 127 11.15 -5.11 13.58
N SER A 128 11.55 -5.22 12.31
CA SER A 128 12.93 -4.98 11.89
C SER A 128 13.36 -3.53 12.06
N LEU A 129 12.46 -2.59 11.74
CA LEU A 129 12.72 -1.16 11.92
C LEU A 129 12.85 -0.79 13.41
N THR A 130 12.03 -1.38 14.28
CA THR A 130 12.10 -1.10 15.71
C THR A 130 13.31 -1.75 16.38
N LEU A 131 13.68 -2.98 15.99
CA LEU A 131 14.94 -3.61 16.41
C LEU A 131 16.13 -2.68 16.10
N SER A 132 16.22 -2.21 14.86
CA SER A 132 17.32 -1.37 14.41
C SER A 132 17.32 0.00 15.09
N ALA A 133 16.13 0.56 15.37
CA ALA A 133 15.99 1.81 16.10
C ALA A 133 16.46 1.65 17.57
N VAL A 134 16.15 0.52 18.22
CA VAL A 134 16.60 0.22 19.58
C VAL A 134 18.12 0.09 19.62
N ILE A 135 18.71 -0.66 18.68
CA ILE A 135 20.17 -0.78 18.57
C ILE A 135 20.83 0.60 18.37
N ALA A 136 20.33 1.41 17.43
CA ALA A 136 20.87 2.73 17.15
C ALA A 136 20.79 3.70 18.34
N ILE A 137 19.75 3.60 19.17
CA ILE A 137 19.58 4.42 20.37
C ILE A 137 20.42 3.89 21.52
N ALA A 138 20.46 2.57 21.69
CA ALA A 138 21.12 1.94 22.84
C ALA A 138 22.65 1.98 22.72
N ILE A 139 23.23 1.90 21.51
CA ILE A 139 24.68 2.07 21.27
C ILE A 139 25.18 3.35 21.96
N ARG A 140 24.45 4.46 21.84
CA ARG A 140 24.79 5.73 22.49
C ARG A 140 25.02 5.60 23.99
N LEU A 141 24.22 4.78 24.68
CA LEU A 141 24.34 4.63 26.14
C LEU A 141 25.67 4.00 26.55
N TRP A 142 26.31 3.27 25.62
CA TRP A 142 27.60 2.62 25.82
C TRP A 142 28.80 3.48 25.43
N ASP A 143 28.59 4.58 24.71
CA ASP A 143 29.63 5.56 24.38
C ASP A 143 29.94 6.52 25.55
N TYR A 144 28.99 6.66 26.50
CA TYR A 144 29.22 7.58 27.63
C TYR A 144 30.10 6.96 28.71
N PRO A 145 30.96 7.77 29.37
CA PRO A 145 31.80 7.33 30.49
C PRO A 145 31.01 7.26 31.80
N ILE A 146 29.93 6.48 31.81
CA ILE A 146 29.11 6.17 32.99
C ILE A 146 29.37 4.74 33.47
N ARG A 147 28.95 4.42 34.70
CA ARG A 147 29.13 3.07 35.26
C ARG A 147 28.42 2.02 34.41
N ALA A 148 29.01 0.83 34.29
CA ALA A 148 28.46 -0.27 33.51
C ALA A 148 27.03 -0.62 33.94
N GLU A 149 26.77 -0.60 35.24
CA GLU A 149 25.44 -0.84 35.82
C GLU A 149 24.41 0.16 35.32
N GLU A 150 24.71 1.45 35.27
CA GLU A 150 23.85 2.51 34.81
C GLU A 150 23.57 2.38 33.28
N ARG A 151 24.55 1.90 32.49
CA ARG A 151 24.38 1.62 31.07
C ARG A 151 23.37 0.49 30.84
N VAL A 152 23.56 -0.63 31.53
CA VAL A 152 22.67 -1.79 31.50
C VAL A 152 21.26 -1.37 31.92
N GLN A 153 21.15 -0.69 33.06
CA GLN A 153 19.87 -0.23 33.59
C GLN A 153 19.13 0.70 32.62
N SER A 154 19.81 1.69 32.03
CA SER A 154 19.21 2.60 31.07
C SER A 154 18.75 1.87 29.79
N THR A 155 19.51 0.87 29.34
CA THR A 155 19.16 0.05 28.19
C THR A 155 17.91 -0.80 28.49
N LEU A 156 17.83 -1.39 29.70
CA LEU A 156 16.66 -2.16 30.16
C LEU A 156 15.41 -1.27 30.35
N TYR A 157 15.57 -0.05 30.89
CA TYR A 157 14.44 0.88 30.97
C TYR A 157 13.90 1.28 29.61
N THR A 158 14.76 1.43 28.60
CA THR A 158 14.33 1.69 27.22
C THR A 158 13.48 0.53 26.71
N LEU A 159 13.90 -0.71 26.90
CA LEU A 159 13.12 -1.90 26.56
C LEU A 159 11.80 -1.94 27.33
N LEU A 160 11.84 -1.72 28.65
CA LEU A 160 10.65 -1.75 29.50
C LEU A 160 9.59 -0.76 29.02
N SER A 161 10.00 0.45 28.65
CA SER A 161 9.08 1.49 28.15
C SER A 161 8.37 1.05 26.86
N ILE A 162 9.09 0.38 25.95
CA ILE A 162 8.52 -0.17 24.71
C ILE A 162 7.55 -1.33 25.03
N LEU A 163 7.93 -2.24 25.93
CA LEU A 163 7.07 -3.36 26.33
C LEU A 163 5.77 -2.87 26.99
N ILE A 164 5.85 -1.82 27.82
CA ILE A 164 4.64 -1.16 28.36
C ILE A 164 3.77 -0.63 27.22
N GLY A 165 4.35 0.02 26.22
CA GLY A 165 3.64 0.47 25.03
C GLY A 165 2.94 -0.68 24.28
N CYS A 166 3.61 -1.83 24.13
CA CYS A 166 3.03 -3.04 23.53
C CYS A 166 1.84 -3.58 24.36
N VAL A 167 2.02 -3.73 25.66
CA VAL A 167 1.00 -4.28 26.56
C VAL A 167 -0.23 -3.36 26.62
N VAL A 168 -0.02 -2.06 26.83
CA VAL A 168 -1.10 -1.07 26.90
C VAL A 168 -1.89 -1.01 25.59
N SER A 169 -1.19 -1.04 24.43
CA SER A 169 -1.87 -1.07 23.12
C SER A 169 -2.77 -2.29 22.96
N VAL A 170 -2.29 -3.49 23.34
CA VAL A 170 -3.08 -4.71 23.27
C VAL A 170 -4.25 -4.68 24.26
N LEU A 171 -4.05 -4.13 25.45
CA LEU A 171 -5.06 -4.02 26.49
C LEU A 171 -6.22 -3.13 26.04
N ILE A 172 -5.90 -1.94 25.55
CA ILE A 172 -6.89 -0.99 25.04
C ILE A 172 -7.64 -1.58 23.84
N GLU A 173 -6.92 -2.18 22.88
CA GLU A 173 -7.56 -2.83 21.76
C GLU A 173 -8.50 -3.97 22.20
N THR A 174 -8.12 -4.73 23.24
CA THR A 174 -8.97 -5.81 23.78
C THR A 174 -10.26 -5.25 24.42
N VAL A 175 -10.16 -4.13 25.14
CA VAL A 175 -11.32 -3.48 25.79
C VAL A 175 -12.29 -2.90 24.78
N PHE A 176 -11.74 -2.27 23.73
CA PHE A 176 -12.55 -1.58 22.70
C PHE A 176 -12.80 -2.42 21.44
N SER A 177 -12.34 -3.68 21.39
CA SER A 177 -12.65 -4.56 20.25
C SER A 177 -14.15 -4.86 20.19
N LYS A 178 -14.73 -4.76 18.99
CA LYS A 178 -16.12 -5.20 18.78
C LYS A 178 -16.23 -6.70 19.11
N LYS A 179 -17.20 -7.05 19.97
CA LYS A 179 -17.39 -8.44 20.46
C LYS A 179 -17.95 -9.40 19.40
N ASN A 180 -18.54 -8.90 18.30
CA ASN A 180 -19.21 -9.71 17.29
C ASN A 180 -18.47 -9.67 15.92
N PRO A 181 -17.55 -10.61 15.67
CA PRO A 181 -16.84 -10.71 14.39
C PRO A 181 -17.73 -10.87 13.15
N PRO A 182 -18.91 -11.56 13.20
CA PRO A 182 -19.81 -11.69 12.05
C PRO A 182 -20.28 -10.35 11.51
N ASP A 183 -20.71 -9.46 12.39
CA ASP A 183 -21.24 -8.14 12.00
C ASP A 183 -20.13 -7.29 11.32
N ALA A 184 -18.89 -7.43 11.77
CA ALA A 184 -17.77 -6.72 11.19
C ALA A 184 -17.42 -7.17 9.77
N VAL A 185 -17.59 -8.46 9.45
CA VAL A 185 -17.37 -8.99 8.09
C VAL A 185 -18.46 -8.49 7.14
N LEU A 186 -19.72 -8.59 7.55
CA LEU A 186 -20.86 -8.13 6.74
C LEU A 186 -20.85 -6.61 6.57
N GLU A 187 -20.54 -5.85 7.63
CA GLU A 187 -20.35 -4.40 7.58
C GLU A 187 -19.20 -4.01 6.63
N GLY A 188 -18.11 -4.78 6.64
CA GLY A 188 -16.97 -4.60 5.75
C GLY A 188 -17.29 -4.86 4.28
N ILE A 189 -18.08 -5.90 3.97
CA ILE A 189 -18.57 -6.17 2.61
C ILE A 189 -19.54 -5.06 2.20
N SER A 190 -20.53 -4.75 3.02
CA SER A 190 -21.53 -3.71 2.75
C SER A 190 -20.91 -2.34 2.51
N GLY A 191 -19.89 -1.97 3.30
CA GLY A 191 -19.14 -0.71 3.13
C GLY A 191 -18.45 -0.61 1.76
N ARG A 192 -17.89 -1.72 1.26
CA ARG A 192 -17.26 -1.76 -0.07
C ARG A 192 -18.27 -1.69 -1.20
N LEU A 193 -19.39 -2.43 -1.08
CA LEU A 193 -20.49 -2.32 -2.04
C LEU A 193 -21.02 -0.89 -2.12
N ASN A 194 -21.15 -0.21 -0.96
CA ASN A 194 -21.57 1.20 -0.89
C ASN A 194 -20.61 2.15 -1.63
N LEU A 195 -19.30 1.90 -1.55
CA LEU A 195 -18.33 2.74 -2.27
C LEU A 195 -18.49 2.61 -3.80
N VAL A 196 -18.67 1.40 -4.31
CA VAL A 196 -18.89 1.16 -5.74
C VAL A 196 -20.25 1.69 -6.19
N GLU A 197 -21.30 1.50 -5.39
CA GLU A 197 -22.64 2.07 -5.62
C GLU A 197 -22.59 3.60 -5.74
N THR A 198 -21.87 4.26 -4.83
CA THR A 198 -21.71 5.72 -4.84
C THR A 198 -20.95 6.21 -6.07
N LEU A 199 -19.87 5.49 -6.46
CA LEU A 199 -19.13 5.77 -7.68
C LEU A 199 -20.05 5.72 -8.92
N LEU A 200 -20.79 4.62 -9.08
CA LEU A 200 -21.66 4.40 -10.24
C LEU A 200 -22.80 5.41 -10.28
N SER A 201 -23.35 5.79 -9.11
CA SER A 201 -24.37 6.84 -9.05
C SER A 201 -23.84 8.23 -9.43
N GLN A 202 -22.63 8.60 -9.00
CA GLN A 202 -21.97 9.84 -9.43
C GLN A 202 -21.66 9.80 -10.94
N SER A 203 -21.07 8.71 -11.43
CA SER A 203 -20.81 8.52 -12.85
C SER A 203 -22.10 8.61 -13.69
N SER A 204 -23.22 8.06 -13.19
CA SER A 204 -24.52 8.13 -13.86
C SER A 204 -25.11 9.55 -13.94
N ALA A 205 -24.70 10.45 -13.07
CA ALA A 205 -25.04 11.88 -13.10
C ALA A 205 -24.07 12.70 -13.97
N ALA A 206 -23.16 12.04 -14.71
CA ALA A 206 -22.08 12.66 -15.47
C ALA A 206 -21.14 13.54 -14.61
N GLU A 207 -21.06 13.21 -13.31
CA GLU A 207 -20.15 13.85 -12.38
C GLU A 207 -18.83 13.07 -12.33
N PHE A 208 -17.70 13.75 -12.42
CA PHE A 208 -16.40 13.10 -12.25
C PHE A 208 -16.22 12.68 -10.78
N PRO A 209 -15.73 11.43 -10.54
CA PRO A 209 -15.48 10.99 -9.19
C PRO A 209 -14.48 11.91 -8.48
N SER A 210 -14.78 12.27 -7.24
CA SER A 210 -13.89 13.11 -6.46
C SER A 210 -12.56 12.37 -6.19
N SER A 211 -11.45 13.09 -6.09
CA SER A 211 -10.14 12.52 -5.73
C SER A 211 -10.19 11.74 -4.41
N THR A 212 -11.04 12.15 -3.49
CA THR A 212 -11.29 11.44 -2.22
C THR A 212 -11.91 10.07 -2.45
N MET A 213 -12.86 9.97 -3.37
CA MET A 213 -13.54 8.71 -3.73
C MET A 213 -12.58 7.72 -4.37
N THR A 214 -11.78 8.19 -5.33
CA THR A 214 -10.76 7.36 -6.01
C THR A 214 -9.75 6.80 -5.00
N ILE A 215 -9.27 7.63 -4.06
CA ILE A 215 -8.35 7.19 -3.00
C ILE A 215 -9.02 6.17 -2.06
N GLN A 216 -10.29 6.37 -1.69
CA GLN A 216 -11.03 5.43 -0.84
C GLN A 216 -11.24 4.08 -1.52
N LEU A 217 -11.59 4.06 -2.80
CA LEU A 217 -11.72 2.84 -3.59
C LEU A 217 -10.39 2.10 -3.70
N ALA A 218 -9.31 2.78 -4.05
CA ALA A 218 -7.99 2.19 -4.13
C ALA A 218 -7.53 1.61 -2.79
N ARG A 219 -7.79 2.28 -1.66
CA ARG A 219 -7.52 1.75 -0.31
C ARG A 219 -8.35 0.51 0.01
N SER A 220 -9.63 0.54 -0.33
CA SER A 220 -10.55 -0.58 -0.07
C SER A 220 -10.17 -1.81 -0.88
N ALA A 221 -9.71 -1.62 -2.11
CA ALA A 221 -9.21 -2.68 -2.96
C ALA A 221 -7.90 -3.30 -2.43
N ALA A 222 -6.93 -2.47 -2.01
CA ALA A 222 -5.59 -2.91 -1.63
C ALA A 222 -5.52 -3.52 -0.20
N LYS A 223 -6.16 -2.89 0.79
CA LYS A 223 -5.94 -3.25 2.21
C LYS A 223 -7.05 -4.10 2.83
N GLY A 224 -8.26 -4.01 2.33
CA GLY A 224 -9.39 -4.43 3.11
C GLY A 224 -9.73 -5.91 3.07
N VAL A 225 -9.16 -6.66 2.13
CA VAL A 225 -9.51 -8.09 1.96
C VAL A 225 -8.76 -8.96 2.95
N ASP A 226 -7.49 -8.68 3.18
CA ASP A 226 -6.68 -9.45 4.13
C ASP A 226 -7.23 -9.30 5.56
N ASP A 227 -7.75 -8.12 5.91
CA ASP A 227 -8.39 -7.88 7.20
C ASP A 227 -9.70 -8.65 7.33
N LEU A 228 -10.57 -8.67 6.30
CA LEU A 228 -11.81 -9.43 6.29
C LEU A 228 -11.55 -10.95 6.31
N CYS A 229 -10.59 -11.44 5.53
CA CYS A 229 -10.15 -12.82 5.57
C CYS A 229 -9.58 -13.20 6.94
N GLY A 230 -8.84 -12.30 7.58
CA GLY A 230 -8.33 -12.46 8.93
C GLY A 230 -9.44 -12.55 9.98
N LEU A 231 -10.48 -11.72 9.88
CA LEU A 231 -11.66 -11.77 10.72
C LEU A 231 -12.43 -13.08 10.53
N LEU A 232 -12.64 -13.47 9.28
CA LEU A 232 -13.32 -14.73 8.93
C LEU A 232 -12.56 -15.96 9.46
N ALA A 233 -11.25 -15.99 9.35
CA ALA A 233 -10.42 -17.09 9.83
C ALA A 233 -10.42 -17.23 11.36
N THR A 234 -10.69 -16.13 12.10
CA THR A 234 -10.70 -16.12 13.57
C THR A 234 -12.05 -16.42 14.18
N SER A 235 -13.13 -16.29 13.41
CA SER A 235 -14.50 -16.47 13.91
C SER A 235 -14.89 -17.95 13.91
N SER A 236 -15.06 -18.55 15.08
CA SER A 236 -15.62 -19.89 15.22
C SER A 236 -17.12 -19.91 14.89
N TYR A 237 -17.81 -18.79 15.04
CA TYR A 237 -19.25 -18.66 14.80
C TYR A 237 -19.61 -18.74 13.32
N LEU A 238 -18.68 -18.38 12.42
CA LEU A 238 -18.87 -18.40 10.97
C LEU A 238 -18.33 -19.68 10.31
N ALA A 239 -18.00 -20.72 11.07
CA ALA A 239 -17.40 -21.94 10.54
C ALA A 239 -18.24 -22.59 9.43
N GLY A 240 -19.58 -22.62 9.58
CA GLY A 240 -20.51 -23.16 8.59
C GLY A 240 -20.69 -22.30 7.33
N PHE A 241 -20.35 -21.02 7.39
CA PHE A 241 -20.50 -20.06 6.28
C PHE A 241 -19.14 -19.58 5.74
N ARG A 242 -18.06 -20.21 6.16
CA ARG A 242 -16.71 -19.74 5.87
C ARG A 242 -16.43 -19.70 4.37
N ASP A 243 -16.79 -20.73 3.63
CA ASP A 243 -16.56 -20.82 2.19
C ASP A 243 -17.43 -19.82 1.41
N LEU A 244 -18.67 -19.63 1.83
CA LEU A 244 -19.58 -18.63 1.27
C LEU A 244 -19.02 -17.21 1.46
N LEU A 245 -18.65 -16.85 2.68
CA LEU A 245 -18.14 -15.52 3.00
C LEU A 245 -16.77 -15.28 2.38
N ALA A 246 -15.91 -16.31 2.29
CA ALA A 246 -14.63 -16.20 1.60
C ALA A 246 -14.81 -15.89 0.11
N THR A 247 -15.77 -16.56 -0.54
CA THR A 247 -16.12 -16.30 -1.94
C THR A 247 -16.72 -14.91 -2.11
N ALA A 248 -17.65 -14.52 -1.25
CA ALA A 248 -18.26 -13.18 -1.27
C ALA A 248 -17.20 -12.07 -1.07
N ILE A 249 -16.23 -12.27 -0.17
CA ILE A 249 -15.11 -11.36 0.04
C ILE A 249 -14.24 -11.24 -1.23
N ALA A 250 -13.94 -12.38 -1.88
CA ALA A 250 -13.12 -12.39 -3.10
C ALA A 250 -13.81 -11.66 -4.26
N LEU A 251 -15.11 -11.89 -4.45
CA LEU A 251 -15.92 -11.18 -5.46
C LEU A 251 -16.07 -9.69 -5.15
N THR A 252 -16.26 -9.34 -3.88
CA THR A 252 -16.31 -7.93 -3.44
C THR A 252 -14.97 -7.22 -3.67
N ARG A 253 -13.84 -7.93 -3.50
CA ARG A 253 -12.53 -7.42 -3.87
C ARG A 253 -12.46 -7.11 -5.36
N GLN A 254 -12.80 -8.07 -6.20
CA GLN A 254 -12.81 -7.89 -7.66
C GLN A 254 -13.68 -6.68 -8.06
N LEU A 255 -14.85 -6.54 -7.44
CA LEU A 255 -15.75 -5.43 -7.68
C LEU A 255 -15.14 -4.08 -7.28
N THR A 256 -14.47 -3.99 -6.13
CA THR A 256 -13.79 -2.76 -5.69
C THR A 256 -12.57 -2.42 -6.55
N GLU A 257 -11.83 -3.43 -7.03
CA GLU A 257 -10.73 -3.25 -7.98
C GLU A 257 -11.23 -2.69 -9.32
N LEU A 258 -12.33 -3.23 -9.85
CA LEU A 258 -12.99 -2.71 -11.06
C LEU A 258 -13.50 -1.28 -10.86
N GLY A 259 -14.13 -0.99 -9.73
CA GLY A 259 -14.56 0.37 -9.37
C GLY A 259 -13.38 1.34 -9.28
N SER A 260 -12.26 0.94 -8.68
CA SER A 260 -11.04 1.75 -8.64
C SER A 260 -10.50 2.03 -10.05
N ASN A 261 -10.48 1.02 -10.93
CA ASN A 261 -10.04 1.17 -12.30
C ASN A 261 -10.95 2.09 -13.11
N LEU A 262 -12.27 1.98 -12.93
CA LEU A 262 -13.24 2.88 -13.56
C LEU A 262 -13.03 4.34 -13.13
N ALA A 263 -12.79 4.56 -11.83
CA ALA A 263 -12.52 5.88 -11.29
C ALA A 263 -11.19 6.48 -11.76
N GLU A 264 -10.15 5.64 -11.96
CA GLU A 264 -8.83 6.06 -12.42
C GLU A 264 -8.76 6.30 -13.92
N SER A 265 -9.39 5.43 -14.70
CA SER A 265 -9.43 5.56 -16.16
C SER A 265 -10.31 6.73 -16.61
N ALA A 266 -11.25 7.17 -15.76
CA ALA A 266 -12.22 8.25 -16.02
C ALA A 266 -12.72 8.25 -17.47
N PRO A 267 -13.28 7.13 -17.98
CA PRO A 267 -13.65 7.01 -19.38
C PRO A 267 -14.80 7.96 -19.71
N ILE A 268 -14.84 8.41 -20.96
CA ILE A 268 -16.00 9.14 -21.47
C ILE A 268 -17.12 8.11 -21.67
N LEU A 269 -18.13 8.18 -20.82
CA LEU A 269 -19.26 7.27 -20.85
C LEU A 269 -20.31 7.74 -21.87
N SER A 270 -20.86 6.80 -22.64
CA SER A 270 -22.00 7.04 -23.52
C SER A 270 -23.30 7.21 -22.72
N LEU A 271 -24.37 7.70 -23.33
CA LEU A 271 -25.68 7.78 -22.69
C LEU A 271 -26.17 6.40 -22.23
N GLU A 272 -25.90 5.36 -23.03
CA GLU A 272 -26.21 3.97 -22.69
C GLU A 272 -25.40 3.49 -21.49
N ASP A 273 -24.11 3.84 -21.41
CA ASP A 273 -23.27 3.53 -20.26
C ASP A 273 -23.75 4.20 -18.97
N LEU A 274 -24.28 5.43 -19.05
CA LEU A 274 -24.85 6.13 -17.88
C LEU A 274 -26.11 5.43 -17.34
N GLU A 275 -26.98 4.95 -18.23
CA GLU A 275 -28.15 4.16 -17.82
C GLU A 275 -27.73 2.81 -17.21
N HIS A 276 -26.68 2.22 -17.77
CA HIS A 276 -26.09 1.00 -17.27
C HIS A 276 -25.54 1.19 -15.85
N CYS A 277 -24.79 2.27 -15.61
CA CYS A 277 -24.31 2.64 -14.27
C CYS A 277 -25.48 2.77 -13.26
N ARG A 278 -26.59 3.40 -13.65
CA ARG A 278 -27.78 3.53 -12.79
C ARG A 278 -28.41 2.19 -12.45
N ARG A 279 -28.44 1.26 -13.41
CA ARG A 279 -28.98 -0.10 -13.20
C ARG A 279 -28.11 -0.87 -12.24
N ILE A 280 -26.79 -0.90 -12.46
CA ILE A 280 -25.85 -1.62 -11.58
C ILE A 280 -25.89 -1.01 -10.17
N ALA A 281 -25.93 0.32 -10.04
CA ALA A 281 -26.02 1.00 -8.73
C ALA A 281 -27.28 0.56 -7.95
N ARG A 282 -28.44 0.47 -8.63
CA ARG A 282 -29.70 -0.04 -8.00
C ARG A 282 -29.56 -1.49 -7.55
N ASN A 283 -28.94 -2.34 -8.37
CA ASN A 283 -28.71 -3.75 -8.04
C ASN A 283 -27.79 -3.88 -6.80
N LEU A 284 -26.71 -3.10 -6.74
CA LEU A 284 -25.80 -3.07 -5.58
C LEU A 284 -26.51 -2.56 -4.31
N ALA A 285 -27.36 -1.54 -4.44
CA ALA A 285 -28.18 -1.04 -3.32
C ALA A 285 -29.13 -2.12 -2.78
N SER A 286 -29.76 -2.91 -3.68
CA SER A 286 -30.61 -4.05 -3.29
C SER A 286 -29.80 -5.10 -2.54
N VAL A 287 -28.66 -5.54 -3.08
CA VAL A 287 -27.77 -6.52 -2.43
C VAL A 287 -27.33 -6.02 -1.04
N ARG A 288 -26.91 -4.76 -0.95
CA ARG A 288 -26.48 -4.15 0.32
C ARG A 288 -27.62 -4.09 1.34
N SER A 289 -28.84 -3.75 0.91
CA SER A 289 -30.01 -3.69 1.80
C SER A 289 -30.41 -5.08 2.33
N SER A 290 -30.30 -6.11 1.53
CA SER A 290 -30.56 -7.50 1.96
C SER A 290 -29.50 -7.98 2.96
N LEU A 291 -28.21 -7.71 2.70
CA LEU A 291 -27.13 -8.04 3.63
C LEU A 291 -27.28 -7.30 4.97
N ALA A 292 -27.72 -6.03 4.96
CA ALA A 292 -27.99 -5.26 6.19
C ALA A 292 -29.14 -5.86 7.02
N ARG A 293 -30.11 -6.51 6.39
CA ARG A 293 -31.20 -7.23 7.05
C ARG A 293 -30.86 -8.67 7.42
N LEU A 294 -29.65 -9.12 7.12
CA LEU A 294 -29.20 -10.51 7.28
C LEU A 294 -30.02 -11.49 6.43
N GLU A 295 -30.57 -11.03 5.32
CA GLU A 295 -31.30 -11.81 4.34
C GLU A 295 -30.38 -12.17 3.16
N CYS A 296 -30.67 -13.32 2.50
CA CYS A 296 -29.97 -13.64 1.25
C CYS A 296 -30.41 -12.66 0.17
N PRO A 297 -29.48 -12.04 -0.58
CA PRO A 297 -29.84 -11.19 -1.70
C PRO A 297 -30.61 -11.98 -2.76
N ASP A 298 -31.61 -11.36 -3.37
CA ASP A 298 -32.32 -11.94 -4.48
C ASP A 298 -31.43 -12.19 -5.69
N TRP A 299 -31.70 -13.23 -6.43
CA TRP A 299 -31.00 -13.51 -7.69
C TRP A 299 -31.22 -12.37 -8.67
N ILE A 300 -30.11 -11.81 -9.18
CA ILE A 300 -30.14 -10.81 -10.24
C ILE A 300 -29.85 -11.51 -11.55
N ASP A 301 -30.88 -11.62 -12.39
CA ASP A 301 -30.68 -12.04 -13.77
C ASP A 301 -29.91 -10.98 -14.52
N LEU A 302 -28.79 -11.38 -15.12
CA LEU A 302 -28.06 -10.51 -16.02
C LEU A 302 -28.88 -10.34 -17.31
N PRO A 303 -29.28 -9.12 -17.65
CA PRO A 303 -30.12 -8.94 -18.84
C PRO A 303 -29.32 -9.33 -20.10
N PHE A 304 -29.97 -10.09 -20.95
CA PHE A 304 -29.47 -10.56 -22.26
C PHE A 304 -29.08 -9.41 -23.22
N THR A 305 -29.49 -8.19 -22.91
CA THR A 305 -29.38 -7.01 -23.79
C THR A 305 -28.66 -5.84 -23.11
N SER A 306 -27.58 -6.10 -22.42
CA SER A 306 -26.78 -4.98 -21.88
C SER A 306 -25.94 -4.36 -23.00
N TYR A 307 -26.25 -3.14 -23.38
CA TYR A 307 -25.60 -2.39 -24.47
C TYR A 307 -24.41 -1.53 -24.01
N ALA A 308 -23.84 -1.80 -22.82
CA ALA A 308 -22.68 -1.03 -22.38
C ALA A 308 -21.53 -1.16 -23.38
N SER A 309 -20.97 -0.04 -23.77
CA SER A 309 -19.79 0.00 -24.63
C SER A 309 -18.49 -0.15 -23.83
N ASN A 310 -18.55 0.13 -22.51
CA ASN A 310 -17.36 0.07 -21.65
C ASN A 310 -17.15 -1.33 -21.06
N PRO A 311 -16.01 -2.00 -21.36
CA PRO A 311 -15.73 -3.36 -20.89
C PRO A 311 -15.65 -3.48 -19.37
N ILE A 312 -15.22 -2.41 -18.65
CA ILE A 312 -15.16 -2.42 -17.19
C ILE A 312 -16.58 -2.48 -16.60
N LEU A 313 -17.55 -1.77 -17.18
CA LEU A 313 -18.94 -1.80 -16.72
C LEU A 313 -19.57 -3.18 -16.91
N ILE A 314 -19.26 -3.83 -18.04
CA ILE A 314 -19.71 -5.20 -18.32
C ILE A 314 -19.22 -6.15 -17.21
N GLU A 315 -17.96 -6.04 -16.85
CA GLU A 315 -17.37 -6.91 -15.83
C GLU A 315 -17.87 -6.57 -14.41
N ILE A 316 -18.14 -5.30 -14.11
CA ILE A 316 -18.79 -4.87 -12.86
C ILE A 316 -20.18 -5.51 -12.74
N GLU A 317 -20.98 -5.48 -13.81
CA GLU A 317 -22.30 -6.09 -13.83
C GLU A 317 -22.23 -7.60 -13.64
N ARG A 318 -21.33 -8.26 -14.39
CA ARG A 318 -21.09 -9.70 -14.26
C ARG A 318 -20.69 -10.07 -12.82
N THR A 319 -19.75 -9.34 -12.24
CA THR A 319 -19.28 -9.60 -10.87
C THR A 319 -20.40 -9.37 -9.84
N THR A 320 -21.26 -8.38 -10.06
CA THR A 320 -22.44 -8.13 -9.20
C THR A 320 -23.40 -9.32 -9.25
N GLY A 321 -23.67 -9.87 -10.45
CA GLY A 321 -24.47 -11.10 -10.60
C GLY A 321 -23.85 -12.31 -9.92
N LEU A 322 -22.53 -12.49 -10.03
CA LEU A 322 -21.81 -13.57 -9.35
C LEU A 322 -21.89 -13.48 -7.81
N ILE A 323 -21.90 -12.26 -7.26
CA ILE A 323 -22.12 -12.07 -5.82
C ILE A 323 -23.48 -12.60 -5.40
N THR A 324 -24.55 -12.30 -6.13
CA THR A 324 -25.90 -12.84 -5.81
C THR A 324 -25.97 -14.35 -5.98
N GLN A 325 -25.36 -14.90 -7.04
CA GLN A 325 -25.27 -16.34 -7.25
C GLN A 325 -24.54 -17.06 -6.11
N CYS A 326 -23.51 -16.43 -5.55
CA CYS A 326 -22.77 -16.97 -4.40
C CYS A 326 -23.70 -17.24 -3.20
N PHE A 327 -24.68 -16.38 -2.95
CA PHE A 327 -25.64 -16.56 -1.86
C PHE A 327 -26.75 -17.57 -2.18
N CYS A 328 -27.18 -17.68 -3.43
CA CYS A 328 -28.34 -18.49 -3.84
C CYS A 328 -27.97 -19.93 -4.24
N SER A 329 -26.73 -20.20 -4.72
CA SER A 329 -26.37 -21.50 -5.29
C SER A 329 -25.23 -22.18 -4.52
N GLU A 330 -25.52 -23.42 -4.04
CA GLU A 330 -24.51 -24.24 -3.36
C GLU A 330 -23.50 -24.84 -4.36
N SER A 331 -23.93 -25.21 -5.55
CA SER A 331 -23.06 -25.70 -6.61
C SER A 331 -22.06 -24.66 -7.08
N PHE A 332 -22.47 -23.40 -7.14
CA PHE A 332 -21.57 -22.28 -7.47
C PHE A 332 -20.46 -22.13 -6.42
N ARG A 333 -20.79 -22.26 -5.13
CA ARG A 333 -19.82 -22.14 -4.02
C ARG A 333 -18.73 -23.21 -4.05
N ILE A 334 -19.09 -24.43 -4.46
CA ILE A 334 -18.14 -25.54 -4.60
C ILE A 334 -17.11 -25.23 -5.70
N HIS A 335 -17.55 -24.66 -6.81
CA HIS A 335 -16.67 -24.31 -7.95
C HIS A 335 -15.85 -23.03 -7.71
N TRP A 336 -16.32 -22.16 -6.83
CA TRP A 336 -15.67 -20.89 -6.50
C TRP A 336 -14.98 -20.90 -5.13
N ARG A 337 -14.27 -21.94 -4.78
CA ARG A 337 -13.46 -21.91 -3.56
C ARG A 337 -12.43 -20.81 -3.65
N SER A 338 -12.52 -19.81 -2.75
CA SER A 338 -11.47 -18.82 -2.60
C SER A 338 -10.15 -19.53 -2.26
N PRO A 339 -9.05 -19.19 -2.96
CA PRO A 339 -7.77 -19.77 -2.58
C PRO A 339 -7.49 -19.41 -1.12
N PRO A 340 -6.84 -20.30 -0.37
CA PRO A 340 -6.34 -19.94 0.94
C PRO A 340 -5.49 -18.69 0.79
N ALA A 341 -5.62 -17.76 1.73
CA ALA A 341 -4.80 -16.55 1.77
C ALA A 341 -3.36 -16.95 1.44
N ALA A 342 -2.76 -16.24 0.47
CA ALA A 342 -1.47 -16.64 -0.09
C ALA A 342 -0.53 -17.06 1.04
N PRO A 343 0.10 -18.23 0.96
CA PRO A 343 0.92 -18.74 2.03
C PRO A 343 1.95 -17.67 2.37
N THR A 344 1.88 -17.13 3.58
CA THR A 344 2.97 -16.32 4.11
C THR A 344 4.21 -17.17 3.90
N LYS A 345 5.21 -16.65 3.16
CA LYS A 345 6.49 -17.35 2.94
C LYS A 345 6.87 -18.05 4.24
N SER A 346 7.16 -19.34 4.17
CA SER A 346 7.56 -20.08 5.37
C SER A 346 8.81 -19.40 5.96
N ILE A 347 9.00 -19.50 7.26
CA ILE A 347 10.20 -18.93 7.90
C ILE A 347 11.46 -19.47 7.21
N SER A 348 11.47 -20.74 6.82
CA SER A 348 12.58 -21.38 6.10
C SER A 348 12.85 -20.77 4.72
N GLU A 349 11.81 -20.43 3.96
CA GLU A 349 11.95 -19.75 2.65
C GLU A 349 12.45 -18.32 2.82
N SER A 350 11.99 -17.62 3.85
CA SER A 350 12.46 -16.26 4.16
C SER A 350 13.93 -16.26 4.58
N VAL A 351 14.36 -17.24 5.35
CA VAL A 351 15.76 -17.40 5.76
C VAL A 351 16.62 -17.81 4.57
N ALA A 352 16.13 -18.69 3.72
CA ALA A 352 16.87 -19.11 2.50
C ALA A 352 17.04 -17.93 1.52
N ASP A 353 16.01 -17.09 1.35
CA ASP A 353 16.08 -15.86 0.56
C ASP A 353 17.09 -14.86 1.16
N ALA A 354 17.03 -14.67 2.47
CA ALA A 354 17.97 -13.81 3.18
C ALA A 354 19.43 -14.23 2.95
N LEU A 355 19.74 -15.51 2.99
CA LEU A 355 21.12 -16.01 2.82
C LEU A 355 21.60 -16.04 1.37
N ARG A 356 20.71 -16.17 0.39
CA ARG A 356 21.08 -16.29 -1.04
C ARG A 356 21.10 -14.96 -1.79
N ASN A 357 20.31 -13.99 -1.37
CA ASN A 357 20.17 -12.75 -2.10
C ASN A 357 21.21 -11.73 -1.64
N THR A 358 22.19 -11.46 -2.50
CA THR A 358 23.26 -10.48 -2.26
C THR A 358 22.75 -9.04 -2.11
N GLU A 359 21.54 -8.74 -2.55
CA GLU A 359 20.96 -7.38 -2.41
C GLU A 359 20.79 -6.98 -0.94
N HIS A 360 20.51 -7.95 -0.05
CA HIS A 360 20.40 -7.68 1.39
C HIS A 360 21.75 -7.23 1.97
N ALA A 361 22.84 -7.89 1.58
CA ALA A 361 24.18 -7.52 2.02
C ALA A 361 24.59 -6.16 1.47
N THR A 362 24.34 -5.91 0.18
CA THR A 362 24.61 -4.62 -0.46
C THR A 362 23.86 -3.48 0.23
N PHE A 363 22.59 -3.67 0.53
CA PHE A 363 21.80 -2.70 1.30
C PHE A 363 22.37 -2.48 2.71
N ALA A 364 22.76 -3.56 3.40
CA ALA A 364 23.35 -3.48 4.73
C ALA A 364 24.66 -2.70 4.72
N VAL A 365 25.55 -2.95 3.76
CA VAL A 365 26.81 -2.18 3.61
C VAL A 365 26.54 -0.68 3.41
N ARG A 366 25.60 -0.31 2.53
CA ARG A 366 25.23 1.09 2.27
C ARG A 366 24.66 1.77 3.52
N GLY A 367 23.72 1.10 4.21
CA GLY A 367 23.12 1.61 5.45
C GLY A 367 24.16 1.77 6.55
N THR A 368 25.02 0.77 6.73
CA THR A 368 26.10 0.78 7.71
C THR A 368 27.10 1.90 7.44
N LEU A 369 27.52 2.06 6.18
CA LEU A 369 28.43 3.13 5.80
C LEU A 369 27.86 4.52 6.15
N SER A 370 26.57 4.76 5.84
CA SER A 370 25.90 6.00 6.20
C SER A 370 25.86 6.24 7.71
N ALA A 371 25.51 5.20 8.48
CA ALA A 371 25.42 5.30 9.93
C ALA A 371 26.81 5.46 10.58
N VAL A 372 27.82 4.74 10.09
CA VAL A 372 29.20 4.84 10.58
C VAL A 372 29.81 6.23 10.29
N LEU A 373 29.51 6.84 9.14
CA LEU A 373 29.92 8.23 8.88
C LEU A 373 29.33 9.18 9.94
N CYS A 374 28.07 9.03 10.27
CA CYS A 374 27.43 9.79 11.35
C CYS A 374 28.06 9.49 12.70
N TYR A 375 28.31 8.20 13.00
CA TYR A 375 28.93 7.76 14.25
C TYR A 375 30.31 8.35 14.44
N LEU A 376 31.16 8.25 13.46
CA LEU A 376 32.51 8.83 13.49
C LEU A 376 32.48 10.36 13.64
N PHE A 377 31.54 11.02 12.93
CA PHE A 377 31.42 12.47 13.02
C PHE A 377 31.06 12.92 14.44
N TYR A 378 30.05 12.33 15.08
CA TYR A 378 29.70 12.75 16.44
C TYR A 378 30.74 12.35 17.49
N MET A 379 31.45 11.23 17.28
CA MET A 379 32.52 10.80 18.17
C MET A 379 33.76 11.73 18.06
N THR A 380 34.16 12.08 16.83
CA THR A 380 35.35 12.98 16.61
C THR A 380 35.10 14.40 17.05
N THR A 381 33.86 14.90 16.91
CA THR A 381 33.48 16.24 17.35
C THR A 381 33.14 16.31 18.84
N GLY A 382 33.00 15.18 19.52
CA GLY A 382 32.53 15.12 20.91
C GLY A 382 31.07 15.61 21.09
N TRP A 383 30.35 15.79 20.00
CA TRP A 383 28.99 16.34 20.03
C TRP A 383 27.92 15.23 20.17
N THR A 384 27.76 14.78 21.40
CA THR A 384 26.89 13.64 21.73
C THR A 384 25.40 13.86 21.44
N GLY A 385 24.94 15.10 21.27
CA GLY A 385 23.55 15.42 20.90
C GLY A 385 23.16 14.96 19.49
N LEU A 386 24.12 14.74 18.57
CA LEU A 386 23.89 14.36 17.17
C LEU A 386 23.50 12.88 16.98
N VAL A 387 23.32 12.12 18.02
CA VAL A 387 22.95 10.69 17.95
C VAL A 387 21.62 10.42 17.24
N SER A 388 20.74 11.40 17.14
CA SER A 388 19.53 11.34 16.32
C SER A 388 19.83 11.06 14.84
N SER A 389 21.09 11.25 14.38
CA SER A 389 21.55 10.89 13.04
C SER A 389 21.51 9.37 12.79
N LEU A 390 21.97 8.55 13.75
CA LEU A 390 21.92 7.09 13.65
C LEU A 390 20.47 6.57 13.53
N LEU A 391 19.61 7.10 14.39
CA LEU A 391 18.17 6.79 14.33
C LEU A 391 17.56 7.22 12.99
N THR A 392 18.03 8.35 12.43
CA THR A 392 17.56 8.83 11.13
C THR A 392 17.98 7.87 10.02
N CYS A 393 19.23 7.41 10.01
CA CYS A 393 19.71 6.43 9.04
C CYS A 393 18.86 5.16 9.07
N THR A 394 18.58 4.59 10.25
CA THR A 394 17.82 3.35 10.38
C THR A 394 16.33 3.50 9.97
N LEU A 395 15.68 4.61 10.31
CA LEU A 395 14.27 4.85 10.00
C LEU A 395 14.01 5.24 8.55
N THR A 396 15.00 5.85 7.87
CA THR A 396 14.84 6.36 6.50
C THR A 396 15.42 5.44 5.43
N ALA A 397 16.27 4.48 5.81
CA ALA A 397 16.85 3.54 4.87
C ALA A 397 15.81 2.76 4.06
N ARG A 398 15.96 2.78 2.74
CA ARG A 398 15.17 2.02 1.77
C ARG A 398 16.09 1.54 0.66
N ARG A 399 15.72 0.43 -0.01
CA ARG A 399 16.53 -0.11 -1.12
C ARG A 399 16.62 0.86 -2.28
N LEU A 400 15.49 1.43 -2.69
CA LEU A 400 15.38 2.32 -3.82
C LEU A 400 15.60 3.77 -3.40
N THR A 401 16.31 4.53 -4.21
CA THR A 401 16.62 5.94 -4.00
C THR A 401 15.37 6.79 -3.79
N GLY A 402 14.33 6.61 -4.64
CA GLY A 402 13.06 7.34 -4.52
C GLY A 402 12.33 7.07 -3.19
N ALA A 403 12.27 5.81 -2.77
CA ALA A 403 11.68 5.43 -1.49
C ALA A 403 12.46 6.00 -0.29
N GLY A 404 13.79 6.05 -0.40
CA GLY A 404 14.68 6.68 0.59
C GLY A 404 14.40 8.17 0.71
N ARG A 405 14.38 8.89 -0.40
CA ARG A 405 14.10 10.35 -0.44
C ARG A 405 12.72 10.67 0.09
N GLN A 406 11.69 9.92 -0.30
CA GLN A 406 10.35 10.07 0.26
C GLN A 406 10.37 9.96 1.79
N ARG A 407 11.00 8.92 2.33
CA ARG A 407 11.11 8.72 3.78
C ARG A 407 11.88 9.82 4.48
N GLN A 408 12.97 10.31 3.89
CA GLN A 408 13.76 11.44 4.40
C GLN A 408 12.92 12.71 4.45
N THR A 409 12.21 13.03 3.37
CA THR A 409 11.33 14.21 3.29
C THR A 409 10.21 14.13 4.34
N LEU A 410 9.55 12.97 4.46
CA LEU A 410 8.48 12.76 5.46
C LEU A 410 9.01 12.82 6.90
N ARG A 411 10.24 12.33 7.15
CA ARG A 411 10.88 12.45 8.46
C ARG A 411 11.17 13.90 8.80
N PHE A 412 11.74 14.64 7.86
CA PHE A 412 12.04 16.06 8.04
C PHE A 412 10.78 16.89 8.25
N ALA A 413 9.74 16.68 7.43
CA ALA A 413 8.46 17.35 7.58
C ALA A 413 7.78 17.03 8.95
N GLY A 414 7.74 15.76 9.33
CA GLY A 414 7.19 15.35 10.63
C GLY A 414 7.98 15.91 11.81
N PHE A 415 9.31 16.04 11.67
CA PHE A 415 10.16 16.65 12.68
C PHE A 415 9.91 18.17 12.80
N ILE A 416 9.85 18.90 11.67
CA ILE A 416 9.54 20.34 11.70
C ILE A 416 8.19 20.59 12.36
N VAL A 417 7.17 19.83 12.03
CA VAL A 417 5.84 19.99 12.64
C VAL A 417 5.86 19.57 14.11
N GLY A 418 6.37 18.35 14.41
CA GLY A 418 6.28 17.76 15.74
C GLY A 418 7.22 18.40 16.77
N ALA A 419 8.47 18.59 16.42
CA ALA A 419 9.47 19.21 17.32
C ALA A 419 9.55 20.73 17.16
N GLY A 420 9.60 21.22 15.90
CA GLY A 420 9.78 22.63 15.62
C GLY A 420 8.56 23.48 15.98
N VAL A 421 7.39 23.18 15.37
CA VAL A 421 6.20 24.01 15.58
C VAL A 421 5.49 23.65 16.89
N ILE A 422 5.12 22.38 17.05
CA ILE A 422 4.32 21.94 18.20
C ILE A 422 5.19 21.82 19.45
N GLY A 423 6.38 21.17 19.34
CA GLY A 423 7.26 20.90 20.48
C GLY A 423 7.82 22.16 21.09
N LEU A 424 8.49 23.00 20.31
CA LEU A 424 9.04 24.28 20.79
C LEU A 424 7.94 25.25 21.19
N GLY A 425 6.82 25.28 20.42
CA GLY A 425 5.66 26.10 20.79
C GLY A 425 5.08 25.68 22.15
N ALA A 426 4.98 24.39 22.38
CA ALA A 426 4.54 23.87 23.70
C ALA A 426 5.56 24.22 24.80
N GLU A 427 6.85 24.05 24.55
CA GLU A 427 7.93 24.30 25.51
C GLU A 427 7.98 25.78 25.94
N VAL A 428 7.81 26.70 25.00
CA VAL A 428 7.92 28.14 25.26
C VAL A 428 6.64 28.73 25.82
N PHE A 429 5.47 28.36 25.28
CA PHE A 429 4.22 29.04 25.60
C PHE A 429 3.27 28.26 26.52
N ILE A 430 3.29 26.94 26.51
CA ILE A 430 2.25 26.14 27.18
C ILE A 430 2.82 25.44 28.43
N LEU A 431 3.93 24.71 28.31
CA LEU A 431 4.51 23.95 29.43
C LEU A 431 4.82 24.79 30.68
N PRO A 432 5.30 26.04 30.56
CA PRO A 432 5.53 26.87 31.76
C PRO A 432 4.27 27.24 32.53
N GLN A 433 3.09 27.12 31.88
CA GLN A 433 1.80 27.47 32.50
C GLN A 433 1.07 26.25 33.10
N LEU A 434 1.55 25.03 32.80
CA LEU A 434 0.94 23.80 33.29
C LEU A 434 1.36 23.50 34.72
N ASN A 435 0.36 23.30 35.57
CA ASN A 435 0.56 23.00 37.00
C ASN A 435 0.15 21.58 37.39
N THR A 436 -0.57 20.87 36.52
CA THR A 436 -1.12 19.56 36.82
C THR A 436 -0.73 18.51 35.78
N ILE A 437 -0.65 17.24 36.22
CA ILE A 437 -0.41 16.09 35.33
C ILE A 437 -1.58 15.96 34.32
N ALA A 438 -2.79 16.33 34.69
CA ALA A 438 -3.95 16.27 33.82
C ALA A 438 -3.84 17.25 32.63
N GLU A 439 -3.39 18.48 32.87
CA GLU A 439 -3.14 19.47 31.83
C GLU A 439 -2.03 19.00 30.86
N PHE A 440 -0.96 18.44 31.41
CA PHE A 440 0.10 17.84 30.60
C PHE A 440 -0.40 16.68 29.76
N ALA A 441 -1.21 15.78 30.32
CA ALA A 441 -1.83 14.66 29.62
C ALA A 441 -2.76 15.15 28.48
N LEU A 442 -3.50 16.24 28.70
CA LEU A 442 -4.38 16.84 27.69
C LEU A 442 -3.56 17.44 26.54
N LEU A 443 -2.48 18.17 26.85
CA LEU A 443 -1.56 18.67 25.83
C LEU A 443 -0.99 17.53 25.00
N PHE A 444 -0.47 16.48 25.65
CA PHE A 444 0.07 15.32 24.95
C PHE A 444 -1.00 14.61 24.12
N ALA A 445 -2.21 14.45 24.64
CA ALA A 445 -3.35 13.87 23.92
C ALA A 445 -3.65 14.64 22.63
N SER A 446 -3.60 15.98 22.67
CA SER A 446 -3.82 16.84 21.50
C SER A 446 -2.77 16.59 20.40
N VAL A 447 -1.50 16.50 20.79
CA VAL A 447 -0.39 16.22 19.87
C VAL A 447 -0.52 14.80 19.25
N VAL A 448 -0.83 13.82 20.10
CA VAL A 448 -1.03 12.44 19.63
C VAL A 448 -2.25 12.35 18.73
N TRP A 449 -3.32 13.11 19.00
CA TRP A 449 -4.51 13.13 18.15
C TRP A 449 -4.17 13.62 16.75
N ILE A 450 -3.42 14.74 16.62
CA ILE A 450 -2.93 15.26 15.33
C ILE A 450 -2.07 14.20 14.63
N GLY A 451 -1.07 13.67 15.33
CA GLY A 451 -0.17 12.64 14.77
C GLY A 451 -0.89 11.36 14.35
N SER A 452 -1.82 10.87 15.15
CA SER A 452 -2.62 9.67 14.86
C SER A 452 -3.59 9.90 13.70
N TRP A 453 -4.16 11.11 13.59
CA TRP A 453 -4.99 11.45 12.43
C TRP A 453 -4.19 11.40 11.13
N VAL A 454 -2.97 11.93 11.12
CA VAL A 454 -2.07 11.82 9.97
C VAL A 454 -1.58 10.37 9.78
N ALA A 455 -1.28 9.63 10.84
CA ALA A 455 -0.81 8.24 10.76
C ALA A 455 -1.86 7.25 10.20
N THR A 456 -3.14 7.56 10.37
CA THR A 456 -4.26 6.79 9.79
C THR A 456 -4.61 7.18 8.36
N SER A 457 -3.89 8.11 7.73
CA SER A 457 -4.00 8.45 6.32
C SER A 457 -3.37 7.39 5.41
N GLY A 458 -3.30 7.62 4.10
CA GLY A 458 -2.69 6.70 3.15
C GLY A 458 -1.19 6.51 3.35
N PRO A 459 -0.62 5.48 2.68
CA PRO A 459 0.80 5.13 2.80
C PRO A 459 1.75 6.28 2.46
N ARG A 460 1.30 7.24 1.63
CA ARG A 460 2.09 8.38 1.16
C ARG A 460 2.52 9.30 2.30
N ILE A 461 1.65 9.56 3.27
CA ILE A 461 1.91 10.53 4.35
C ILE A 461 1.78 9.95 5.77
N ALA A 462 1.32 8.72 5.94
CA ALA A 462 1.12 8.10 7.25
C ALA A 462 2.37 8.14 8.15
N PHE A 463 3.56 8.05 7.56
CA PHE A 463 4.82 8.11 8.29
C PHE A 463 5.06 9.46 8.98
N VAL A 464 4.56 10.57 8.42
CA VAL A 464 4.64 11.90 9.05
C VAL A 464 3.94 11.91 10.40
N GLY A 465 2.76 11.25 10.49
CA GLY A 465 1.99 11.19 11.74
C GLY A 465 2.76 10.55 12.88
N PHE A 466 3.42 9.41 12.63
CA PHE A 466 4.32 8.79 13.60
C PHE A 466 5.50 9.70 13.96
N GLN A 467 6.09 10.38 12.96
CA GLN A 467 7.22 11.27 13.19
C GLN A 467 6.85 12.51 14.01
N ILE A 468 5.65 13.05 13.86
CA ILE A 468 5.17 14.17 14.68
C ILE A 468 5.22 13.78 16.17
N VAL A 469 4.62 12.65 16.54
CA VAL A 469 4.58 12.20 17.94
C VAL A 469 5.95 11.82 18.44
N LEU A 470 6.74 11.08 17.66
CA LEU A 470 8.11 10.71 18.04
C LEU A 470 8.98 11.95 18.27
N SER A 471 8.91 12.93 17.38
CA SER A 471 9.74 14.14 17.45
C SER A 471 9.34 15.04 18.62
N TYR A 472 8.03 15.21 18.85
CA TYR A 472 7.52 15.89 20.05
C TYR A 472 8.03 15.21 21.32
N SER A 473 7.94 13.87 21.36
CA SER A 473 8.38 13.09 22.52
C SER A 473 9.89 13.20 22.75
N LEU A 474 10.70 13.21 21.69
CA LEU A 474 12.15 13.40 21.76
C LEU A 474 12.55 14.74 22.38
N VAL A 475 11.77 15.79 22.15
CA VAL A 475 12.02 17.14 22.70
C VAL A 475 11.49 17.27 24.11
N ASN A 476 10.23 16.89 24.35
CA ASN A 476 9.50 17.24 25.58
C ASN A 476 9.43 16.11 26.63
N LEU A 477 9.77 14.85 26.30
CA LEU A 477 9.69 13.71 27.22
C LEU A 477 11.04 13.16 27.69
N ASN A 478 12.16 13.81 27.34
CA ASN A 478 13.51 13.33 27.69
C ASN A 478 13.81 13.40 29.19
N ARG A 479 13.16 14.31 29.91
CA ARG A 479 13.32 14.52 31.37
C ARG A 479 11.96 14.70 32.01
N PHE A 480 11.86 14.37 33.30
CA PHE A 480 10.64 14.59 34.10
C PHE A 480 10.49 16.04 34.60
N THR A 481 11.33 16.93 34.12
CA THR A 481 11.30 18.37 34.41
C THR A 481 11.11 19.16 33.13
N ILE A 482 10.46 20.31 33.21
CA ILE A 482 10.31 21.23 32.08
C ILE A 482 11.73 21.56 31.57
N ASN A 483 11.93 21.36 30.29
CA ASN A 483 13.22 21.65 29.67
C ASN A 483 13.31 23.16 29.39
N THR A 484 14.22 23.84 30.05
CA THR A 484 14.45 25.29 29.88
C THR A 484 15.53 25.59 28.86
N SER A 485 16.14 24.55 28.25
CA SER A 485 17.25 24.68 27.32
C SER A 485 16.84 24.17 25.93
N LEU A 486 16.99 25.01 24.92
CA LEU A 486 16.75 24.67 23.50
C LEU A 486 17.88 23.83 22.88
N VAL A 487 18.93 23.48 23.66
CA VAL A 487 20.07 22.70 23.18
C VAL A 487 19.66 21.31 22.68
N PRO A 488 18.85 20.51 23.40
CA PRO A 488 18.44 19.19 22.92
C PRO A 488 17.65 19.26 21.62
N SER A 489 16.80 20.26 21.46
CA SER A 489 16.00 20.47 20.26
C SER A 489 16.88 20.83 19.06
N ARG A 490 17.83 21.74 19.24
CA ARG A 490 18.83 22.10 18.24
C ARG A 490 19.64 20.87 17.81
N ASP A 491 20.16 20.13 18.77
CA ASP A 491 21.02 18.96 18.52
C ASP A 491 20.23 17.84 17.79
N ALA A 492 18.97 17.67 18.13
CA ALA A 492 18.10 16.73 17.43
C ALA A 492 17.89 17.13 15.94
N VAL A 493 17.68 18.46 15.67
CA VAL A 493 17.59 18.97 14.29
C VAL A 493 18.86 18.68 13.51
N LEU A 494 20.01 19.10 14.07
CA LEU A 494 21.29 18.93 13.41
C LEU A 494 21.64 17.46 13.17
N GLY A 495 21.33 16.59 14.12
CA GLY A 495 21.53 15.16 13.95
C GLY A 495 20.64 14.56 12.86
N ILE A 496 19.38 14.99 12.75
CA ILE A 496 18.49 14.53 11.67
C ILE A 496 19.02 15.01 10.32
N VAL A 497 19.43 16.27 10.20
CA VAL A 497 20.02 16.80 8.97
C VAL A 497 21.30 16.03 8.62
N LEU A 498 22.19 15.79 9.59
CA LEU A 498 23.41 15.00 9.38
C LEU A 498 23.08 13.59 8.87
N GLY A 499 22.10 12.91 9.48
CA GLY A 499 21.67 11.60 9.03
C GLY A 499 21.09 11.60 7.60
N ILE A 500 20.32 12.63 7.23
CA ILE A 500 19.78 12.77 5.88
C ILE A 500 20.93 13.03 4.88
N VAL A 501 21.88 13.89 5.20
CA VAL A 501 23.04 14.20 4.35
C VAL A 501 23.91 12.94 4.16
N ALA A 502 24.19 12.19 5.20
CA ALA A 502 24.97 10.95 5.11
C ALA A 502 24.24 9.90 4.25
N MET A 503 22.94 9.75 4.43
CA MET A 503 22.10 8.85 3.61
C MET A 503 22.09 9.29 2.15
N TRP A 504 21.91 10.58 1.88
CA TRP A 504 21.93 11.15 0.54
C TRP A 504 23.29 10.92 -0.14
N LEU A 505 24.40 11.17 0.58
CA LEU A 505 25.74 10.95 0.05
C LEU A 505 25.97 9.49 -0.37
N VAL A 506 25.59 8.53 0.48
CA VAL A 506 25.86 7.10 0.23
C VAL A 506 24.85 6.50 -0.75
N PHE A 507 23.56 6.72 -0.56
CA PHE A 507 22.51 6.06 -1.34
C PHE A 507 22.27 6.70 -2.71
N ASP A 508 22.53 8.00 -2.86
CA ASP A 508 22.25 8.72 -4.10
C ASP A 508 23.52 8.98 -4.94
N HIS A 509 24.69 9.17 -4.29
CA HIS A 509 25.93 9.52 -5.00
C HIS A 509 26.92 8.37 -5.10
N LEU A 510 27.23 7.70 -3.97
CA LEU A 510 28.23 6.64 -3.99
C LEU A 510 27.70 5.34 -4.56
N TRP A 511 26.43 5.02 -4.33
CA TRP A 511 25.86 3.72 -4.69
C TRP A 511 24.37 3.80 -4.97
N ALA A 512 23.99 4.60 -5.98
CA ALA A 512 22.58 4.77 -6.34
C ALA A 512 21.96 3.48 -6.92
N GLN A 513 20.77 3.14 -6.44
CA GLN A 513 19.90 2.13 -7.05
C GLN A 513 18.64 2.82 -7.51
N THR A 514 18.58 3.13 -8.81
CA THR A 514 17.44 3.81 -9.40
C THR A 514 16.23 2.87 -9.51
N SER A 515 15.05 3.42 -9.26
CA SER A 515 13.79 2.67 -9.41
C SER A 515 13.51 2.35 -10.88
N SER A 516 14.02 3.13 -11.82
CA SER A 516 13.70 3.00 -13.26
C SER A 516 14.02 1.62 -13.82
N ALA A 517 15.20 1.05 -13.52
CA ALA A 517 15.56 -0.28 -13.98
C ALA A 517 14.69 -1.38 -13.35
N SER A 518 14.41 -1.28 -12.05
CA SER A 518 13.55 -2.24 -11.32
C SER A 518 12.10 -2.16 -11.80
N VAL A 519 11.61 -0.97 -12.04
CA VAL A 519 10.27 -0.70 -12.58
C VAL A 519 10.14 -1.28 -13.98
N ARG A 520 11.13 -1.02 -14.85
CA ARG A 520 11.15 -1.55 -16.22
C ARG A 520 11.16 -3.09 -16.22
N SER A 521 12.03 -3.72 -15.44
CA SER A 521 12.09 -5.18 -15.37
C SER A 521 10.81 -5.80 -14.82
N LEU A 522 10.18 -5.18 -13.82
CA LEU A 522 8.92 -5.63 -13.26
C LEU A 522 7.78 -5.46 -14.28
N LEU A 523 7.71 -4.32 -14.99
CA LEU A 523 6.69 -4.09 -16.02
C LEU A 523 6.80 -5.09 -17.16
N LEU A 524 8.02 -5.33 -17.68
CA LEU A 524 8.27 -6.32 -18.73
C LEU A 524 7.90 -7.73 -18.26
N GLY A 525 8.29 -8.11 -17.03
CA GLY A 525 7.92 -9.38 -16.44
C GLY A 525 6.41 -9.54 -16.29
N THR A 526 5.72 -8.50 -15.84
CA THR A 526 4.25 -8.51 -15.66
C THR A 526 3.52 -8.62 -16.99
N LEU A 527 3.96 -7.87 -18.03
CA LEU A 527 3.40 -7.96 -19.39
C LEU A 527 3.56 -9.36 -19.97
N ARG A 528 4.76 -9.95 -19.87
CA ARG A 528 5.02 -11.31 -20.34
C ARG A 528 4.21 -12.35 -19.57
N ASN A 529 4.13 -12.25 -18.26
CA ASN A 529 3.33 -13.15 -17.43
C ASN A 529 1.83 -13.03 -17.78
N LEU A 530 1.32 -11.83 -18.03
CA LEU A 530 -0.05 -11.60 -18.44
C LEU A 530 -0.34 -12.17 -19.84
N ALA A 531 0.61 -12.06 -20.77
CA ALA A 531 0.50 -12.66 -22.10
C ALA A 531 0.44 -14.21 -22.02
N HIS A 532 1.25 -14.82 -21.14
CA HIS A 532 1.26 -16.26 -20.92
C HIS A 532 0.16 -16.78 -19.99
N PHE A 533 -0.63 -15.88 -19.38
CA PHE A 533 -1.72 -16.27 -18.50
C PHE A 533 -2.81 -17.02 -19.31
N LYS A 534 -2.84 -18.36 -19.18
CA LYS A 534 -3.77 -19.27 -19.87
C LYS A 534 -4.40 -20.25 -18.88
N ALA A 535 -5.52 -20.84 -19.24
CA ALA A 535 -6.05 -21.99 -18.51
C ALA A 535 -5.07 -23.18 -18.64
N LEU A 536 -4.67 -23.77 -17.53
CA LEU A 536 -3.87 -24.98 -17.51
C LEU A 536 -4.77 -26.18 -17.86
N SER A 537 -4.45 -26.87 -18.93
CA SER A 537 -5.29 -27.92 -19.56
C SER A 537 -5.15 -29.31 -18.93
N ALA A 538 -4.88 -29.46 -17.65
CA ALA A 538 -4.68 -30.79 -17.06
C ALA A 538 -5.08 -30.88 -15.59
N GLY A 539 -6.37 -31.05 -15.30
CA GLY A 539 -6.80 -31.30 -13.92
C GLY A 539 -8.34 -31.32 -13.74
N SER A 540 -8.80 -31.51 -12.52
CA SER A 540 -10.19 -31.29 -12.18
C SER A 540 -10.53 -29.81 -12.28
N SER A 541 -11.73 -29.45 -12.72
CA SER A 541 -12.19 -28.05 -12.87
C SER A 541 -12.05 -27.20 -11.60
N LEU A 542 -12.02 -27.85 -10.43
CA LEU A 542 -11.81 -27.21 -9.12
C LEU A 542 -10.37 -26.72 -8.92
N ASP A 543 -9.39 -27.55 -9.30
CA ASP A 543 -7.98 -27.21 -9.16
C ASP A 543 -7.59 -26.12 -10.17
N GLU A 544 -8.15 -26.13 -11.38
CA GLU A 544 -7.94 -25.10 -12.40
C GLU A 544 -8.40 -23.72 -11.95
N ASN A 545 -9.60 -23.61 -11.37
CA ASN A 545 -10.11 -22.33 -10.86
C ASN A 545 -9.31 -21.79 -9.67
N GLN A 546 -8.80 -22.66 -8.80
CA GLN A 546 -7.92 -22.25 -7.70
C GLN A 546 -6.59 -21.71 -8.23
N GLN A 547 -6.00 -22.39 -9.20
CA GLN A 547 -4.75 -21.94 -9.83
C GLN A 547 -4.91 -20.62 -10.57
N LEU A 548 -5.98 -20.44 -11.34
CA LEU A 548 -6.30 -19.16 -11.99
C LEU A 548 -6.42 -18.01 -10.98
N THR A 549 -7.06 -18.27 -9.84
CA THR A 549 -7.22 -17.25 -8.80
C THR A 549 -5.89 -16.94 -8.11
N VAL A 550 -5.02 -17.91 -7.90
CA VAL A 550 -3.66 -17.71 -7.35
C VAL A 550 -2.79 -16.90 -8.30
N GLU A 551 -2.79 -17.24 -9.59
CA GLU A 551 -2.00 -16.54 -10.60
C GLU A 551 -2.52 -15.11 -10.85
N SER A 552 -3.83 -14.91 -10.96
CA SER A 552 -4.41 -13.57 -11.09
C SER A 552 -4.11 -12.70 -9.86
N SER A 553 -4.14 -13.28 -8.65
CA SER A 553 -3.75 -12.58 -7.41
C SER A 553 -2.27 -12.23 -7.37
N LYS A 554 -1.40 -13.01 -8.00
CA LYS A 554 0.03 -12.71 -8.14
C LYS A 554 0.23 -11.53 -9.09
N LEU A 555 -0.42 -11.54 -10.25
CA LEU A 555 -0.37 -10.45 -11.21
C LEU A 555 -0.94 -9.14 -10.64
N ASN A 556 -2.06 -9.20 -9.93
CA ASN A 556 -2.61 -8.02 -9.24
C ASN A 556 -1.64 -7.43 -8.22
N ARG A 557 -0.94 -8.26 -7.44
CA ARG A 557 0.13 -7.78 -6.53
C ARG A 557 1.30 -7.14 -7.28
N ASP A 558 1.63 -7.62 -8.46
CA ASP A 558 2.69 -7.02 -9.28
C ASP A 558 2.23 -5.67 -9.87
N PHE A 559 0.96 -5.51 -10.23
CA PHE A 559 0.37 -4.21 -10.58
C PHE A 559 0.38 -3.22 -9.40
N ASP A 560 0.05 -3.67 -8.18
CA ASP A 560 0.14 -2.83 -6.99
C ASP A 560 1.58 -2.36 -6.74
N LYS A 561 2.56 -3.27 -6.88
CA LYS A 561 3.98 -2.90 -6.79
C LYS A 561 4.41 -1.90 -7.88
N LEU A 562 3.96 -2.10 -9.12
CA LEU A 562 4.24 -1.16 -10.21
C LEU A 562 3.71 0.23 -9.91
N ARG A 563 2.51 0.32 -9.37
CA ARG A 563 1.90 1.59 -8.97
C ARG A 563 2.66 2.25 -7.83
N ASP A 564 2.99 1.48 -6.78
CA ASP A 564 3.79 1.99 -5.66
C ASP A 564 5.15 2.48 -6.12
N LEU A 565 5.79 1.78 -7.06
CA LEU A 565 7.07 2.17 -7.63
C LEU A 565 6.95 3.42 -8.53
N ALA A 566 5.87 3.57 -9.28
CA ALA A 566 5.61 4.77 -10.08
C ALA A 566 5.44 6.01 -9.18
N ASP A 567 4.73 5.87 -8.06
CA ASP A 567 4.62 6.95 -7.06
C ASP A 567 5.99 7.33 -6.46
N LEU A 568 6.87 6.34 -6.27
CA LEU A 568 8.21 6.57 -5.72
C LEU A 568 9.15 7.23 -6.74
N TYR A 569 8.97 6.97 -8.03
CA TYR A 569 9.76 7.57 -9.10
C TYR A 569 9.62 9.11 -9.11
N ALA A 570 8.47 9.65 -8.72
CA ALA A 570 8.26 11.09 -8.59
C ALA A 570 9.26 11.77 -7.63
N PHE A 571 9.83 11.02 -6.67
CA PHE A 571 10.85 11.50 -5.74
C PHE A 571 12.29 11.32 -6.25
N GLU A 572 12.51 10.64 -7.39
CA GLU A 572 13.85 10.43 -7.96
C GLU A 572 14.36 11.60 -8.82
N SER A 573 13.62 12.69 -8.93
CA SER A 573 13.82 13.81 -9.84
C SER A 573 15.19 14.49 -9.75
N PHE A 574 16.28 13.81 -10.13
CA PHE A 574 17.55 14.42 -10.56
C PHE A 574 18.57 13.32 -10.93
N PRO A 575 19.22 13.34 -12.08
CA PRO A 575 19.02 14.19 -13.24
C PRO A 575 17.99 13.63 -14.23
N LYS A 576 17.39 14.50 -15.02
CA LYS A 576 16.45 14.19 -16.11
C LYS A 576 17.04 13.13 -17.05
N GLN A 577 16.75 11.85 -16.84
CA GLN A 577 16.94 10.84 -17.87
C GLN A 577 15.64 10.75 -18.67
N PRO A 578 15.65 11.06 -19.97
CA PRO A 578 14.44 10.98 -20.82
C PRO A 578 13.77 9.60 -20.77
N GLN A 579 14.56 8.54 -20.66
CA GLN A 579 14.11 7.15 -20.58
C GLN A 579 13.24 6.82 -19.36
N GLY A 580 13.48 7.46 -18.22
CA GLY A 580 12.66 7.26 -17.02
C GLY A 580 11.27 7.87 -17.11
N SER A 581 11.08 8.92 -17.89
CA SER A 581 9.79 9.59 -18.05
C SER A 581 8.80 8.73 -18.83
N LEU A 582 9.25 8.05 -19.89
CA LEU A 582 8.48 7.14 -20.74
C LEU A 582 7.92 5.96 -19.95
N VAL A 583 8.78 5.27 -19.19
CA VAL A 583 8.38 4.10 -18.38
C VAL A 583 7.37 4.52 -17.30
N ASN A 584 7.60 5.64 -16.62
CA ASN A 584 6.69 6.11 -15.57
C ASN A 584 5.33 6.54 -16.14
N ARG A 585 5.31 7.27 -17.26
CA ARG A 585 4.08 7.64 -17.97
C ARG A 585 3.32 6.40 -18.44
N SER A 586 4.04 5.42 -18.99
CA SER A 586 3.46 4.14 -19.41
C SER A 586 2.82 3.40 -18.25
N ILE A 587 3.44 3.38 -17.06
CA ILE A 587 2.85 2.74 -15.89
C ILE A 587 1.55 3.42 -15.49
N LEU A 588 1.55 4.73 -15.30
CA LEU A 588 0.38 5.47 -14.85
C LEU A 588 -0.81 5.35 -15.81
N THR A 589 -0.55 5.24 -17.11
CA THR A 589 -1.60 5.15 -18.14
C THR A 589 -2.00 3.72 -18.49
N LEU A 590 -1.07 2.76 -18.43
CA LEU A 590 -1.32 1.39 -18.88
C LEU A 590 -1.73 0.44 -17.73
N VAL A 591 -1.28 0.65 -16.50
CA VAL A 591 -1.60 -0.26 -15.37
C VAL A 591 -3.11 -0.42 -15.15
N PRO A 592 -3.94 0.64 -15.16
CA PRO A 592 -5.39 0.48 -15.03
C PRO A 592 -5.99 -0.40 -16.13
N GLU A 593 -5.55 -0.21 -17.38
CA GLU A 593 -6.03 -1.00 -18.53
C GLU A 593 -5.52 -2.45 -18.50
N LEU A 594 -4.26 -2.67 -18.10
CA LEU A 594 -3.70 -4.01 -17.93
C LEU A 594 -4.42 -4.77 -16.82
N ARG A 595 -4.83 -4.08 -15.76
CA ARG A 595 -5.63 -4.67 -14.69
C ARG A 595 -7.03 -5.03 -15.17
N ALA A 596 -7.69 -4.14 -15.92
CA ALA A 596 -8.97 -4.43 -16.55
C ALA A 596 -8.86 -5.62 -17.51
N PHE A 597 -7.79 -5.66 -18.31
CA PHE A 597 -7.50 -6.78 -19.21
C PHE A 597 -7.34 -8.11 -18.44
N LEU A 598 -6.58 -8.14 -17.35
CA LEU A 598 -6.44 -9.32 -16.49
C LEU A 598 -7.80 -9.78 -15.95
N LEU A 599 -8.64 -8.85 -15.47
CA LEU A 599 -9.94 -9.16 -14.88
C LEU A 599 -10.91 -9.74 -15.92
N VAL A 600 -10.97 -9.15 -17.12
CA VAL A 600 -11.79 -9.67 -18.23
C VAL A 600 -11.29 -11.04 -18.68
N LYS A 601 -9.98 -11.21 -18.84
CA LYS A 601 -9.37 -12.51 -19.20
C LYS A 601 -9.64 -13.58 -18.14
N THR A 602 -9.50 -13.23 -16.86
CA THR A 602 -9.83 -14.14 -15.73
C THR A 602 -11.32 -14.51 -15.79
N GLY A 603 -12.21 -13.53 -16.02
CA GLY A 603 -13.64 -13.75 -16.17
C GLY A 603 -13.98 -14.72 -17.31
N LEU A 604 -13.33 -14.57 -18.47
CA LEU A 604 -13.51 -15.47 -19.61
C LEU A 604 -13.09 -16.91 -19.28
N LEU A 605 -11.91 -17.08 -18.68
CA LEU A 605 -11.40 -18.39 -18.29
C LEU A 605 -12.28 -19.07 -17.21
N GLN A 606 -12.77 -18.31 -16.25
CA GLN A 606 -13.68 -18.80 -15.22
C GLN A 606 -15.03 -19.24 -15.81
N GLN A 607 -15.56 -18.47 -16.76
CA GLN A 607 -16.80 -18.81 -17.44
C GLN A 607 -16.66 -20.12 -18.22
N ARG A 608 -15.54 -20.32 -18.92
CA ARG A 608 -15.23 -21.58 -19.62
C ARG A 608 -15.12 -22.78 -18.68
N ASN A 609 -14.55 -22.59 -17.50
CA ASN A 609 -14.42 -23.66 -16.51
C ASN A 609 -15.76 -24.03 -15.85
N LEU A 610 -16.75 -23.14 -15.86
CA LEU A 610 -18.12 -23.40 -15.40
C LEU A 610 -18.96 -24.11 -16.47
N ALA A 611 -18.52 -24.14 -17.73
CA ALA A 611 -19.24 -24.77 -18.82
C ALA A 611 -19.31 -26.30 -18.62
N VAL A 612 -20.53 -26.84 -18.72
CA VAL A 612 -20.79 -28.30 -18.59
C VAL A 612 -20.13 -29.09 -19.72
N VAL A 613 -19.95 -28.46 -20.89
CA VAL A 613 -19.31 -29.07 -22.06
C VAL A 613 -18.14 -28.14 -22.45
N LYS A 614 -16.91 -28.65 -22.30
CA LYS A 614 -15.71 -27.95 -22.78
C LYS A 614 -15.67 -28.11 -24.31
N VAL A 615 -16.14 -27.12 -25.05
CA VAL A 615 -15.96 -27.05 -26.49
C VAL A 615 -14.68 -26.30 -26.78
N GLU A 616 -13.71 -26.93 -27.47
CA GLU A 616 -12.57 -26.22 -28.04
C GLU A 616 -13.08 -25.29 -29.14
N ASP A 617 -13.12 -24.01 -28.84
CA ASP A 617 -13.59 -22.99 -29.74
C ASP A 617 -12.41 -22.24 -30.36
N GLY A 618 -12.20 -22.48 -31.64
CA GLY A 618 -11.15 -21.85 -32.40
C GLY A 618 -11.20 -20.31 -32.38
N LEU A 619 -12.41 -19.73 -32.31
CA LEU A 619 -12.58 -18.27 -32.25
C LEU A 619 -12.06 -17.68 -30.92
N ILE A 620 -12.39 -18.32 -29.79
CA ILE A 620 -11.92 -17.86 -28.47
C ILE A 620 -10.40 -17.98 -28.37
N GLN A 621 -9.85 -19.09 -28.86
CA GLN A 621 -8.41 -19.30 -28.89
C GLN A 621 -7.72 -18.25 -29.78
N GLU A 622 -8.25 -17.93 -30.94
CA GLU A 622 -7.74 -16.90 -31.82
C GLU A 622 -7.76 -15.52 -31.16
N VAL A 623 -8.83 -15.16 -30.46
CA VAL A 623 -8.93 -13.94 -29.66
C VAL A 623 -7.86 -13.87 -28.58
N GLU A 624 -7.68 -14.96 -27.84
CA GLU A 624 -6.63 -15.04 -26.79
C GLU A 624 -5.22 -14.90 -27.36
N GLU A 625 -4.93 -15.53 -28.48
CA GLU A 625 -3.63 -15.43 -29.16
C GLU A 625 -3.37 -14.01 -29.67
N LYS A 626 -4.37 -13.39 -30.30
CA LYS A 626 -4.28 -12.00 -30.75
C LYS A 626 -4.07 -11.03 -29.60
N ALA A 627 -4.87 -11.13 -28.56
CA ALA A 627 -4.74 -10.29 -27.37
C ALA A 627 -3.38 -10.48 -26.66
N SER A 628 -2.86 -11.72 -26.59
CA SER A 628 -1.53 -11.99 -26.06
C SER A 628 -0.41 -11.42 -26.93
N SER A 629 -0.58 -11.42 -28.27
CA SER A 629 0.41 -10.84 -29.20
C SER A 629 0.59 -9.33 -29.00
N VAL A 630 -0.49 -8.59 -28.61
CA VAL A 630 -0.38 -7.17 -28.26
C VAL A 630 0.49 -6.96 -27.04
N LEU A 631 0.29 -7.76 -25.99
CA LEU A 631 1.09 -7.65 -24.77
C LEU A 631 2.57 -7.96 -25.02
N HIS A 632 2.87 -8.95 -25.87
CA HIS A 632 4.23 -9.24 -26.31
C HIS A 632 4.83 -8.09 -27.14
N GLY A 633 4.06 -7.55 -28.08
CA GLY A 633 4.47 -6.39 -28.88
C GLY A 633 4.77 -5.18 -28.01
N LEU A 634 3.94 -4.95 -26.99
CA LEU A 634 4.10 -3.87 -26.02
C LEU A 634 5.37 -4.08 -25.15
N ALA A 635 5.61 -5.31 -24.68
CA ALA A 635 6.81 -5.65 -23.94
C ALA A 635 8.08 -5.42 -24.78
N ASN A 636 8.08 -5.87 -26.03
CA ASN A 636 9.21 -5.69 -26.94
C ASN A 636 9.44 -4.20 -27.28
N ALA A 637 8.37 -3.43 -27.48
CA ALA A 637 8.47 -1.99 -27.73
C ALA A 637 9.06 -1.22 -26.55
N ILE A 638 8.68 -1.57 -25.31
CA ILE A 638 9.26 -1.00 -24.09
C ILE A 638 10.72 -1.44 -23.92
N GLU A 639 11.06 -2.68 -24.28
CA GLU A 639 12.42 -3.20 -24.17
C GLU A 639 13.38 -2.57 -25.18
N GLU A 640 12.95 -2.38 -26.41
CA GLU A 640 13.75 -1.82 -27.49
C GLU A 640 13.59 -0.31 -27.70
N GLU A 641 12.70 0.33 -26.92
CA GLU A 641 12.36 1.75 -27.01
C GLU A 641 11.93 2.20 -28.41
N SER A 642 11.28 1.31 -29.14
CA SER A 642 10.90 1.49 -30.55
C SER A 642 9.38 1.44 -30.75
N VAL A 643 8.83 2.52 -31.34
CA VAL A 643 7.40 2.64 -31.70
C VAL A 643 7.00 1.74 -32.86
N GLU A 644 7.94 1.42 -33.76
CA GLU A 644 7.65 0.69 -34.99
C GLU A 644 7.07 -0.70 -34.78
N LYS A 645 7.42 -1.35 -33.66
CA LYS A 645 6.89 -2.67 -33.29
C LYS A 645 5.44 -2.66 -32.81
N ILE A 646 4.92 -1.51 -32.40
CA ILE A 646 3.51 -1.36 -32.00
C ILE A 646 2.62 -1.20 -33.25
N SER A 647 3.19 -0.79 -34.38
CA SER A 647 2.44 -0.31 -35.53
C SER A 647 1.74 -1.38 -36.39
N SER A 648 2.04 -2.66 -36.21
CA SER A 648 1.58 -3.71 -37.15
C SER A 648 0.31 -4.46 -36.71
N TRP A 649 -0.28 -4.13 -35.56
CA TRP A 649 -1.33 -4.96 -34.97
C TRP A 649 -2.76 -4.64 -35.44
N ASN A 650 -3.11 -3.35 -35.61
CA ASN A 650 -4.48 -2.94 -35.99
C ASN A 650 -4.98 -3.59 -37.28
N ALA A 651 -4.11 -3.77 -38.27
CA ALA A 651 -4.50 -4.37 -39.55
C ALA A 651 -4.78 -5.88 -39.47
N ARG A 652 -4.28 -6.57 -38.44
CA ARG A 652 -4.42 -8.04 -38.29
C ARG A 652 -5.59 -8.46 -37.39
N SER A 653 -6.17 -7.54 -36.63
CA SER A 653 -7.24 -7.86 -35.64
C SER A 653 -8.63 -7.55 -36.18
N GLU A 654 -8.75 -6.86 -37.32
CA GLU A 654 -10.04 -6.42 -37.87
C GLU A 654 -10.91 -7.57 -38.33
N ASP A 655 -10.31 -8.64 -38.88
CA ASP A 655 -11.00 -9.86 -39.29
C ASP A 655 -11.60 -10.61 -38.09
N VAL A 656 -10.83 -10.74 -37.01
CA VAL A 656 -11.32 -11.43 -35.78
C VAL A 656 -12.40 -10.61 -35.09
N ARG A 657 -12.24 -9.28 -35.10
CA ARG A 657 -13.21 -8.35 -34.51
C ARG A 657 -14.55 -8.39 -35.27
N THR A 658 -14.51 -8.42 -36.58
CA THR A 658 -15.72 -8.58 -37.40
C THR A 658 -16.39 -9.92 -37.16
N THR A 659 -15.64 -11.01 -37.08
CA THR A 659 -16.16 -12.34 -36.76
C THR A 659 -16.82 -12.40 -35.37
N VAL A 660 -16.18 -11.81 -34.35
CA VAL A 660 -16.73 -11.73 -33.00
C VAL A 660 -18.00 -10.90 -32.97
N SER A 661 -18.06 -9.76 -33.69
CA SER A 661 -19.26 -8.90 -33.73
C SER A 661 -20.42 -9.55 -34.45
N ILE A 662 -20.18 -10.33 -35.50
CA ILE A 662 -21.20 -11.10 -36.23
C ILE A 662 -21.77 -12.19 -35.32
N GLU A 663 -20.90 -12.93 -34.61
CA GLU A 663 -21.33 -14.00 -33.71
C GLU A 663 -22.06 -13.44 -32.46
N GLU A 664 -21.62 -12.29 -31.93
CA GLU A 664 -22.32 -11.56 -30.88
C GLU A 664 -23.73 -11.18 -31.31
N GLY A 665 -23.89 -10.61 -32.52
CA GLY A 665 -25.19 -10.26 -33.09
C GLY A 665 -26.11 -11.48 -33.27
N ARG A 666 -25.54 -12.60 -33.71
CA ARG A 666 -26.28 -13.86 -33.91
C ARG A 666 -26.75 -14.46 -32.58
N LEU A 667 -25.92 -14.45 -31.55
CA LEU A 667 -26.24 -14.99 -30.23
C LEU A 667 -27.18 -14.10 -29.43
N LYS A 668 -27.27 -12.82 -29.74
CA LYS A 668 -28.19 -11.87 -29.12
C LYS A 668 -29.67 -12.24 -29.35
N GLU A 669 -29.97 -12.89 -30.46
CA GLU A 669 -31.28 -13.39 -30.79
C GLU A 669 -31.53 -14.84 -30.30
N GLY A 670 -30.50 -15.52 -29.82
CA GLY A 670 -30.49 -16.90 -29.39
C GLY A 670 -30.79 -17.11 -27.90
N LYS A 671 -30.99 -18.36 -27.49
CA LYS A 671 -31.24 -18.73 -26.08
C LYS A 671 -30.00 -19.14 -25.29
N ASP A 672 -28.80 -19.11 -25.91
CA ASP A 672 -27.55 -19.55 -25.25
C ASP A 672 -26.84 -18.37 -24.56
N GLN A 673 -27.27 -18.10 -23.34
CA GLN A 673 -26.78 -17.02 -22.51
C GLN A 673 -25.30 -17.18 -22.14
N GLN A 674 -24.86 -18.42 -21.93
CA GLN A 674 -23.47 -18.70 -21.56
C GLN A 674 -22.55 -18.35 -22.73
N ARG A 675 -22.86 -18.83 -23.93
CA ARG A 675 -22.09 -18.56 -25.13
C ARG A 675 -22.04 -17.07 -25.48
N TYR A 676 -23.17 -16.38 -25.32
CA TYR A 676 -23.25 -14.95 -25.50
C TYR A 676 -22.31 -14.20 -24.55
N THR A 677 -22.24 -14.61 -23.27
CA THR A 677 -21.34 -14.01 -22.27
C THR A 677 -19.86 -14.22 -22.64
N GLU A 678 -19.50 -15.43 -23.11
CA GLU A 678 -18.13 -15.73 -23.55
C GLU A 678 -17.71 -14.84 -24.73
N ILE A 679 -18.52 -14.75 -25.79
CA ILE A 679 -18.25 -13.94 -26.98
C ILE A 679 -18.17 -12.45 -26.63
N ARG A 680 -19.00 -11.99 -25.71
CA ARG A 680 -18.97 -10.61 -25.24
C ARG A 680 -17.72 -10.28 -24.44
N LEU A 681 -17.24 -11.20 -23.61
CA LEU A 681 -15.94 -11.05 -22.92
C LEU A 681 -14.78 -11.04 -23.93
N CYS A 682 -14.87 -11.84 -25.01
CA CYS A 682 -13.92 -11.81 -26.12
C CYS A 682 -13.91 -10.44 -26.82
N ALA A 683 -15.07 -9.86 -27.11
CA ALA A 683 -15.17 -8.51 -27.67
C ALA A 683 -14.52 -7.46 -26.75
N SER A 684 -14.83 -7.53 -25.45
CA SER A 684 -14.25 -6.64 -24.43
C SER A 684 -12.72 -6.79 -24.32
N LEU A 685 -12.20 -8.00 -24.47
CA LEU A 685 -10.75 -8.26 -24.45
C LEU A 685 -10.05 -7.63 -25.65
N LEU A 686 -10.65 -7.72 -26.84
CA LEU A 686 -10.13 -7.08 -28.07
C LEU A 686 -10.18 -5.54 -27.98
N ASP A 687 -11.22 -4.98 -27.39
CA ASP A 687 -11.33 -3.53 -27.17
C ASP A 687 -10.27 -3.02 -26.21
N LEU A 688 -10.05 -3.70 -25.10
CA LEU A 688 -8.98 -3.37 -24.16
C LEU A 688 -7.60 -3.50 -24.79
N ALA A 689 -7.38 -4.53 -25.61
CA ALA A 689 -6.12 -4.69 -26.33
C ALA A 689 -5.86 -3.52 -27.30
N SER A 690 -6.89 -3.05 -28.00
CA SER A 690 -6.81 -1.87 -28.87
C SER A 690 -6.54 -0.58 -28.09
N ASP A 691 -7.18 -0.42 -26.94
CA ASP A 691 -6.99 0.75 -26.09
C ASP A 691 -5.57 0.79 -25.51
N LEU A 692 -5.05 -0.36 -25.09
CA LEU A 692 -3.65 -0.51 -24.64
C LEU A 692 -2.66 -0.11 -25.73
N GLU A 693 -2.87 -0.58 -26.96
CA GLU A 693 -2.02 -0.22 -28.11
C GLU A 693 -2.06 1.29 -28.40
N ARG A 694 -3.26 1.89 -28.45
CA ARG A 694 -3.45 3.31 -28.69
C ARG A 694 -2.78 4.18 -27.64
N ARG A 695 -2.92 3.84 -26.35
CA ARG A 695 -2.29 4.55 -25.23
C ARG A 695 -0.78 4.39 -25.24
N ALA A 696 -0.29 3.19 -25.56
CA ALA A 696 1.13 2.96 -25.69
C ALA A 696 1.73 3.81 -26.80
N ARG A 697 1.14 3.83 -27.99
CA ARG A 697 1.59 4.69 -29.10
C ARG A 697 1.62 6.15 -28.69
N TRP A 698 0.57 6.63 -28.04
CA TRP A 698 0.51 8.02 -27.58
C TRP A 698 1.65 8.36 -26.63
N ASN A 699 1.96 7.46 -25.66
CA ASN A 699 3.05 7.63 -24.71
C ASN A 699 4.42 7.74 -25.41
N PHE A 700 4.65 6.95 -26.46
CA PHE A 700 5.91 6.96 -27.20
C PHE A 700 6.03 8.17 -28.15
N THR A 701 4.94 8.68 -28.74
CA THR A 701 4.99 9.77 -29.72
C THR A 701 5.05 11.16 -29.08
N HIS A 702 4.59 11.33 -27.85
CA HIS A 702 4.49 12.64 -27.18
C HIS A 702 5.61 12.92 -26.19
N ASP A 703 6.72 12.19 -26.26
CA ASP A 703 7.88 12.38 -25.36
C ASP A 703 8.77 13.58 -25.76
N ALA A 704 8.54 14.20 -26.87
CA ALA A 704 9.46 15.17 -27.49
C ALA A 704 9.19 16.63 -27.13
N GLY A 705 8.63 16.98 -25.98
CA GLY A 705 8.77 18.37 -25.63
C GLY A 705 7.67 19.16 -24.97
N VAL A 706 7.03 18.68 -23.93
CA VAL A 706 6.23 19.60 -23.09
C VAL A 706 6.28 19.20 -21.61
N GLY A 707 6.81 20.12 -20.79
CA GLY A 707 6.40 20.39 -19.42
C GLY A 707 6.57 19.28 -18.38
N ASP A 708 7.26 19.62 -17.32
CA ASP A 708 7.43 18.83 -16.08
C ASP A 708 6.17 18.01 -15.70
N PRO A 709 6.26 16.69 -15.58
CA PRO A 709 5.13 15.84 -15.13
C PRO A 709 4.70 16.11 -13.67
N ILE A 710 5.44 16.92 -12.92
CA ILE A 710 5.06 17.40 -11.59
C ILE A 710 3.90 18.41 -11.65
N ASN A 711 3.69 19.06 -12.80
CA ASN A 711 2.66 20.08 -12.97
C ASN A 711 1.33 19.55 -13.53
N ASP A 712 1.26 18.31 -14.00
CA ASP A 712 0.05 17.75 -14.61
C ASP A 712 -0.51 16.57 -13.80
N TRP A 713 -0.86 16.82 -12.57
CA TRP A 713 -1.73 15.96 -11.77
C TRP A 713 -3.22 16.10 -12.15
N SER A 714 -3.53 16.96 -13.12
CA SER A 714 -4.79 16.93 -13.84
C SER A 714 -4.71 15.79 -14.86
N VAL A 715 -5.56 14.79 -14.70
CA VAL A 715 -5.95 13.78 -15.67
C VAL A 715 -5.56 14.22 -17.08
N ALA A 716 -4.58 13.54 -17.70
CA ALA A 716 -4.24 13.76 -19.09
C ALA A 716 -5.54 13.65 -19.90
N ALA A 717 -5.98 14.76 -20.45
CA ALA A 717 -7.13 14.80 -21.32
C ALA A 717 -6.84 13.85 -22.50
N ILE A 718 -7.49 12.69 -22.47
CA ILE A 718 -7.45 11.72 -23.56
C ILE A 718 -8.01 12.46 -24.78
N PRO A 719 -7.30 12.52 -25.92
CA PRO A 719 -7.83 13.15 -27.11
C PRO A 719 -9.15 12.47 -27.48
N SER A 720 -10.19 13.29 -27.64
CA SER A 720 -11.50 12.87 -28.14
C SER A 720 -11.36 12.02 -29.40
N ARG A 721 -12.09 10.91 -29.46
CA ARG A 721 -12.27 10.12 -30.69
C ARG A 721 -12.58 11.06 -31.86
N PRO A 722 -11.96 10.88 -33.02
CA PRO A 722 -12.47 11.52 -34.23
C PRO A 722 -13.91 11.02 -34.43
N GLN A 723 -14.84 11.96 -34.55
CA GLN A 723 -16.20 11.67 -34.99
C GLN A 723 -16.15 11.10 -36.42
N SER A 724 -16.50 9.86 -36.55
CA SER A 724 -16.91 9.28 -37.85
C SER A 724 -18.19 8.50 -37.62
#